data_c913706b63edc62f019eab0ac9a0959a
#
_entry.id   c913706b63edc62f019eab0ac9a0959a
#
_cell.length_a   1.000
_cell.length_b   1.000
_cell.length_c   1.000
_cell.angle_alpha   90.00
_cell.angle_beta   90.00
_cell.angle_gamma   90.00
#
_symmetry.space_group_name_H-M   'P 1'
#
loop_
_entity.id
_entity.type
_entity.pdbx_description
1 polymer ?
#
loop_
_entity_poly.entity_id
_entity_poly.type
_entity_poly.pdbx_seq_one_letter_code
_entity_poly.pdbx_strand_id
1 'polypeptide(L)'
;MNWQNIRLIFLREVRDQLRDRRTLFMVAVLPLLLYPALGIGMLQMTLLFTEQPRTVVILGEKHLPQPQLLDGNHFVSNWFINPDDASKLRVITDAEADPSASASTPDERQVTLINQAQKLRTRVEEHAAQKAELEKAEAEFRKLLKANVSSAGSNNTGEAKPTSAESTSVSELTKKIGELKTKLVTIDHELSDLFAASQIQVLIVVPDGLKENIERVNQLIAEREMQSEDLMSYPRPTIVKNRADDKSVVAYSRVREVLDAWEQEILRQRLSSANLPQELPNPVGSSQLDLAAEEQLSANVWSKMFPALLVIMAVTGAFYPAVDVAAGEKERGTMETLLICPATRTEIVLGKFLTVMCFSVSTALLNLLSIGTTGHYMLSARGPSSGAGSMAKMAEVSLPSLPALAWLLALLIPLSALFSALCLALATFARSSKEGQYYLTPLLMVSIGLTVFCLSPAVEIYPVHQASWFYSVMPVVGIALLLKALLLNPGNTEALIFAGPVLVTSIGYSLLALWWAIEQFSSEGVLFREGERFEPALWFKHLLRDKEPTPSFTEAGFCFVLIMLAQFVSMRAFGQSIAAVAPEQMGAAMMRLLVIQQMAIVACPALFMGLILTTSVRRTFRLRWPGTKFLAVAALLPLTLHPLSLELVASLSWFFPQLPEGAARLMKTMSDHEQPVWLILLSFAAAPAICEELAFRGFVLTGFSRNGRTGLAIGLSAVTFGVMHMIPQQVFNATLLGLVLGLIAARSGSLFPGVVFHFFFNSLAVVRERVGTAIADGHTEELQQSVWRWFITVETSGLRYNWPTLLICGISSTLMLLWIARHGQARTLPATDHQLIGSEFAAVSTIAKPQV
;
A
#
# COMPACT_ATOMS: atom_id res chain seq x y z
N MET A 1 25.32 26.31 -26.73
CA MET A 1 25.10 26.29 -25.26
C MET A 1 26.33 26.95 -24.62
N ASN A 2 26.16 28.09 -23.98
CA ASN A 2 27.27 28.83 -23.32
C ASN A 2 27.22 28.55 -21.81
N TRP A 3 28.23 27.86 -21.27
CA TRP A 3 28.34 27.53 -19.86
C TRP A 3 28.43 28.78 -18.96
N GLN A 4 28.96 29.87 -19.45
CA GLN A 4 29.02 31.13 -18.71
C GLN A 4 27.62 31.68 -18.41
N ASN A 5 26.69 31.61 -19.37
CA ASN A 5 25.31 32.06 -19.18
C ASN A 5 24.63 31.20 -18.12
N ILE A 6 24.76 29.86 -18.19
CA ILE A 6 24.18 28.92 -17.22
C ILE A 6 24.69 29.24 -15.81
N ARG A 7 26.02 29.45 -15.66
CA ARG A 7 26.64 29.78 -14.37
C ARG A 7 26.12 31.12 -13.82
N LEU A 8 25.99 32.13 -14.67
CA LEU A 8 25.50 33.45 -14.23
C LEU A 8 24.06 33.39 -13.77
N ILE A 9 23.19 32.67 -14.50
CA ILE A 9 21.80 32.46 -14.13
C ILE A 9 21.74 31.67 -12.81
N PHE A 10 22.47 30.57 -12.70
CA PHE A 10 22.56 29.78 -11.48
C PHE A 10 22.96 30.63 -10.26
N LEU A 11 24.04 31.41 -10.36
CA LEU A 11 24.50 32.22 -9.24
C LEU A 11 23.54 33.35 -8.87
N ARG A 12 22.85 33.93 -9.87
CA ARG A 12 21.78 34.89 -9.63
C ARG A 12 20.61 34.24 -8.85
N GLU A 13 20.09 33.12 -9.35
CA GLU A 13 18.97 32.44 -8.73
C GLU A 13 19.31 31.96 -7.32
N VAL A 14 20.50 31.38 -7.10
CA VAL A 14 20.93 30.97 -5.75
C VAL A 14 21.02 32.17 -4.81
N ARG A 15 21.54 33.31 -5.28
CA ARG A 15 21.59 34.52 -4.45
C ARG A 15 20.20 35.06 -4.10
N ASP A 16 19.27 35.01 -5.04
CA ASP A 16 17.90 35.45 -4.83
C ASP A 16 17.19 34.54 -3.84
N GLN A 17 17.34 33.21 -3.97
CA GLN A 17 16.78 32.23 -3.01
C GLN A 17 17.38 32.39 -1.60
N LEU A 18 18.69 32.67 -1.47
CA LEU A 18 19.33 32.90 -0.16
C LEU A 18 18.87 34.23 0.50
N ARG A 19 18.35 35.17 -0.28
CA ARG A 19 17.75 36.41 0.25
C ARG A 19 16.29 36.24 0.66
N ASP A 20 15.59 35.24 0.13
CA ASP A 20 14.23 34.95 0.52
C ASP A 20 14.20 34.25 1.88
N ARG A 21 13.83 35.00 2.92
CA ARG A 21 13.75 34.51 4.30
C ARG A 21 12.79 33.34 4.46
N ARG A 22 11.70 33.28 3.65
CA ARG A 22 10.71 32.19 3.74
C ARG A 22 11.30 30.89 3.21
N THR A 23 11.89 30.91 2.04
CA THR A 23 12.54 29.75 1.43
C THR A 23 13.71 29.26 2.29
N LEU A 24 14.57 30.18 2.79
CA LEU A 24 15.68 29.82 3.66
C LEU A 24 15.20 29.19 4.98
N PHE A 25 14.14 29.74 5.58
CA PHE A 25 13.56 29.17 6.79
C PHE A 25 13.04 27.77 6.56
N MET A 26 12.26 27.54 5.48
CA MET A 26 11.65 26.23 5.18
C MET A 26 12.69 25.18 4.79
N VAL A 27 13.73 25.59 4.05
CA VAL A 27 14.74 24.67 3.48
C VAL A 27 15.87 24.35 4.45
N ALA A 28 16.29 25.30 5.28
CA ALA A 28 17.44 25.15 6.16
C ALA A 28 17.11 25.21 7.65
N VAL A 29 16.39 26.26 8.10
CA VAL A 29 16.19 26.49 9.53
C VAL A 29 15.18 25.52 10.13
N LEU A 30 14.03 25.34 9.46
CA LEU A 30 12.97 24.47 9.97
C LEU A 30 13.42 23.02 10.14
N PRO A 31 14.06 22.36 9.16
CA PRO A 31 14.55 21.00 9.36
C PRO A 31 15.60 20.88 10.45
N LEU A 32 16.49 21.84 10.54
CA LEU A 32 17.60 21.85 11.52
C LEU A 32 17.10 21.99 12.97
N LEU A 33 15.97 22.68 13.19
CA LEU A 33 15.33 22.85 14.50
C LEU A 33 14.29 21.77 14.79
N LEU A 34 13.54 21.32 13.76
CA LEU A 34 12.41 20.44 13.94
C LEU A 34 12.82 19.07 14.47
N TYR A 35 13.87 18.45 13.89
CA TYR A 35 14.28 17.10 14.31
C TYR A 35 14.84 17.05 15.72
N PRO A 36 15.72 17.98 16.17
CA PRO A 36 16.13 18.05 17.57
C PRO A 36 14.95 18.29 18.50
N ALA A 37 14.08 19.23 18.15
CA ALA A 37 12.92 19.56 18.99
C ALA A 37 11.96 18.36 19.13
N LEU A 38 11.62 17.69 18.01
CA LEU A 38 10.78 16.50 18.03
C LEU A 38 11.48 15.31 18.71
N GLY A 39 12.76 15.07 18.39
CA GLY A 39 13.52 13.96 18.97
C GLY A 39 13.67 14.08 20.48
N ILE A 40 14.14 15.24 20.96
CA ILE A 40 14.30 15.51 22.41
C ILE A 40 12.94 15.52 23.10
N GLY A 41 11.94 16.19 22.50
CA GLY A 41 10.59 16.23 23.03
C GLY A 41 9.96 14.84 23.15
N MET A 42 10.11 14.01 22.12
CA MET A 42 9.59 12.64 22.12
C MET A 42 10.33 11.75 23.13
N LEU A 43 11.66 11.91 23.26
CA LEU A 43 12.43 11.23 24.29
C LEU A 43 11.98 11.61 25.71
N GLN A 44 11.85 12.92 25.99
CA GLN A 44 11.39 13.41 27.28
C GLN A 44 9.97 12.92 27.60
N MET A 45 9.09 12.95 26.60
CA MET A 45 7.72 12.45 26.76
C MET A 45 7.70 10.95 27.04
N THR A 46 8.53 10.16 26.36
CA THR A 46 8.67 8.71 26.59
C THR A 46 9.24 8.42 27.98
N LEU A 47 10.28 9.14 28.40
CA LEU A 47 10.85 9.00 29.74
C LEU A 47 9.83 9.37 30.82
N LEU A 48 9.17 10.49 30.70
CA LEU A 48 8.10 10.89 31.62
C LEU A 48 6.96 9.88 31.66
N PHE A 49 6.59 9.32 30.50
CA PHE A 49 5.56 8.30 30.41
C PHE A 49 5.98 6.98 31.09
N THR A 50 7.22 6.55 30.93
CA THR A 50 7.74 5.30 31.51
C THR A 50 8.05 5.41 33.00
N GLU A 51 8.51 6.58 33.50
CA GLU A 51 8.87 6.77 34.89
C GLU A 51 7.67 7.05 35.82
N GLN A 52 6.51 7.42 35.26
CA GLN A 52 5.32 7.66 36.09
C GLN A 52 4.84 6.38 36.79
N PRO A 53 4.59 6.41 38.11
CA PRO A 53 4.04 5.25 38.81
C PRO A 53 2.64 4.92 38.30
N ARG A 54 2.37 3.61 38.14
CA ARG A 54 1.11 3.05 37.67
C ARG A 54 0.37 2.36 38.78
N THR A 55 -0.94 2.54 38.80
CA THR A 55 -1.77 1.96 39.87
C THR A 55 -2.18 0.53 39.49
N VAL A 56 -1.84 -0.41 40.35
CA VAL A 56 -2.25 -1.81 40.30
C VAL A 56 -3.14 -2.08 41.51
N VAL A 57 -4.32 -2.61 41.28
CA VAL A 57 -5.21 -3.00 42.40
C VAL A 57 -5.24 -4.51 42.49
N ILE A 58 -5.06 -5.03 43.73
CA ILE A 58 -5.09 -6.47 44.03
C ILE A 58 -6.25 -6.71 44.98
N LEU A 59 -7.20 -7.50 44.56
CA LEU A 59 -8.31 -7.95 45.40
C LEU A 59 -8.05 -9.40 45.86
N GLY A 60 -8.17 -9.66 47.16
CA GLY A 60 -7.91 -10.97 47.78
C GLY A 60 -6.46 -11.17 48.21
N GLU A 61 -5.75 -10.12 48.63
CA GLU A 61 -4.35 -10.20 49.10
C GLU A 61 -4.09 -11.30 50.13
N LYS A 62 -5.01 -11.48 51.10
CA LYS A 62 -4.93 -12.51 52.16
C LYS A 62 -4.85 -13.96 51.64
N HIS A 63 -5.25 -14.20 50.41
CA HIS A 63 -5.21 -15.50 49.72
C HIS A 63 -3.95 -15.74 48.89
N LEU A 64 -2.97 -14.79 48.90
CA LEU A 64 -1.68 -14.98 48.24
C LEU A 64 -0.81 -16.00 48.98
N PRO A 65 -0.22 -16.98 48.27
CA PRO A 65 0.71 -17.96 48.85
C PRO A 65 2.09 -17.39 49.09
N GLN A 66 2.93 -18.11 49.87
CA GLN A 66 4.37 -17.87 49.98
C GLN A 66 5.09 -18.36 48.71
N PRO A 67 6.20 -17.72 48.31
CA PRO A 67 6.91 -16.59 48.95
C PRO A 67 6.18 -15.27 48.79
N GLN A 68 6.48 -14.32 49.69
CA GLN A 68 5.83 -13.01 49.74
C GLN A 68 5.95 -12.24 48.39
N LEU A 69 4.81 -11.85 47.82
CA LEU A 69 4.73 -11.12 46.56
C LEU A 69 4.84 -9.62 46.78
N LEU A 70 4.29 -9.11 47.90
CA LEU A 70 4.16 -7.70 48.20
C LEU A 70 5.00 -7.30 49.39
N ASP A 71 5.54 -6.08 49.37
CA ASP A 71 6.19 -5.39 50.49
C ASP A 71 5.48 -4.03 50.67
N GLY A 72 4.50 -4.00 51.58
CA GLY A 72 3.60 -2.85 51.71
C GLY A 72 2.86 -2.55 50.39
N ASN A 73 2.94 -1.30 49.93
CA ASN A 73 2.25 -0.81 48.73
C ASN A 73 3.04 -1.04 47.43
N HIS A 74 4.02 -1.93 47.45
CA HIS A 74 4.84 -2.25 46.28
C HIS A 74 5.03 -3.76 46.16
N PHE A 75 5.34 -4.19 44.94
CA PHE A 75 5.87 -5.55 44.76
C PHE A 75 7.29 -5.65 45.33
N VAL A 76 7.67 -6.80 45.88
CA VAL A 76 9.01 -7.03 46.35
C VAL A 76 10.02 -6.85 45.21
N SER A 77 11.05 -6.01 45.45
CA SER A 77 11.98 -5.58 44.37
C SER A 77 12.79 -6.76 43.77
N ASN A 78 12.98 -7.84 44.49
CA ASN A 78 13.68 -9.02 44.02
C ASN A 78 12.98 -9.80 42.89
N TRP A 79 11.70 -9.53 42.64
CA TRP A 79 10.92 -10.11 41.52
C TRP A 79 11.14 -9.40 40.19
N PHE A 80 11.77 -8.24 40.20
CA PHE A 80 12.06 -7.49 38.98
C PHE A 80 13.48 -7.78 38.50
N ILE A 81 13.65 -7.79 37.17
CA ILE A 81 14.99 -7.82 36.56
C ILE A 81 15.73 -6.53 36.92
N ASN A 82 15.02 -5.38 36.94
CA ASN A 82 15.55 -4.12 37.46
C ASN A 82 14.78 -3.73 38.74
N PRO A 83 15.43 -3.73 39.93
CA PRO A 83 14.80 -3.44 41.22
C PRO A 83 14.10 -2.06 41.27
N ASP A 84 14.56 -1.07 40.50
CA ASP A 84 13.97 0.27 40.44
C ASP A 84 12.54 0.28 39.88
N ASP A 85 12.16 -0.73 39.12
CA ASP A 85 10.82 -0.82 38.55
C ASP A 85 9.74 -1.12 39.57
N ALA A 86 10.11 -1.60 40.75
CA ALA A 86 9.20 -1.78 41.87
C ALA A 86 8.55 -0.46 42.31
N SER A 87 9.33 0.63 42.34
CA SER A 87 8.83 1.99 42.69
C SER A 87 7.86 2.58 41.64
N LYS A 88 7.86 2.02 40.42
CA LYS A 88 7.01 2.47 39.29
C LYS A 88 5.65 1.78 39.24
N LEU A 89 5.38 0.86 40.20
CA LEU A 89 4.08 0.22 40.39
C LEU A 89 3.57 0.53 41.81
N ARG A 90 2.48 1.28 41.90
CA ARG A 90 1.80 1.54 43.15
C ARG A 90 0.71 0.49 43.33
N VAL A 91 0.87 -0.40 44.30
CA VAL A 91 -0.10 -1.44 44.60
C VAL A 91 -1.08 -0.94 45.64
N ILE A 92 -2.37 -1.19 45.42
CA ILE A 92 -3.46 -0.91 46.37
C ILE A 92 -4.18 -2.24 46.60
N THR A 93 -4.32 -2.61 47.87
CA THR A 93 -4.93 -3.90 48.25
C THR A 93 -6.24 -3.70 49.02
N ASP A 94 -7.09 -4.73 49.04
CA ASP A 94 -8.34 -4.72 49.80
C ASP A 94 -8.12 -4.80 51.32
N ALA A 95 -6.96 -5.22 51.81
CA ALA A 95 -6.59 -5.23 53.22
C ALA A 95 -6.46 -3.80 53.77
N GLU A 96 -6.11 -2.81 52.96
CA GLU A 96 -6.01 -1.40 53.38
C GLU A 96 -7.37 -0.71 53.60
N ALA A 97 -8.44 -1.26 53.04
CA ALA A 97 -9.80 -0.72 53.18
C ALA A 97 -10.54 -1.23 54.45
N ASP A 98 -9.99 -2.22 55.16
CA ASP A 98 -10.60 -2.77 56.37
C ASP A 98 -10.31 -1.86 57.58
N PRO A 99 -11.33 -1.12 58.13
CA PRO A 99 -11.12 -0.20 59.23
C PRO A 99 -10.61 -0.86 60.53
N SER A 100 -10.66 -2.22 60.59
CA SER A 100 -10.25 -2.98 61.75
C SER A 100 -8.77 -3.37 61.73
N ALA A 101 -8.07 -3.25 60.59
CA ALA A 101 -6.72 -3.73 60.35
C ALA A 101 -5.64 -2.63 60.32
N SER A 102 -5.99 -1.34 60.10
CA SER A 102 -5.00 -0.28 59.93
C SER A 102 -5.14 0.85 60.96
N ALA A 103 -4.00 1.28 61.52
CA ALA A 103 -3.90 2.38 62.52
C ALA A 103 -3.98 3.78 61.87
N SER A 104 -4.21 3.89 60.54
CA SER A 104 -4.34 5.16 59.78
C SER A 104 -5.66 5.21 59.00
N THR A 105 -6.34 6.35 59.03
CA THR A 105 -7.55 6.59 58.22
C THR A 105 -7.25 6.38 56.74
N PRO A 106 -7.99 5.50 56.05
CA PRO A 106 -7.76 5.26 54.58
C PRO A 106 -7.98 6.52 53.78
N ASP A 107 -7.10 6.81 52.84
CA ASP A 107 -7.27 7.91 51.88
C ASP A 107 -8.57 7.70 51.08
N GLU A 108 -9.45 8.70 51.02
CA GLU A 108 -10.72 8.64 50.26
C GLU A 108 -10.55 8.17 48.83
N ARG A 109 -9.39 8.43 48.23
CA ARG A 109 -9.05 7.96 46.88
C ARG A 109 -8.83 6.47 46.83
N GLN A 110 -8.19 5.83 47.83
CA GLN A 110 -7.95 4.40 47.88
C GLN A 110 -9.28 3.65 48.04
N VAL A 111 -10.17 4.14 48.93
CA VAL A 111 -11.52 3.56 49.12
C VAL A 111 -12.32 3.64 47.81
N THR A 112 -12.23 4.75 47.09
CA THR A 112 -12.91 4.90 45.79
C THR A 112 -12.39 3.90 44.75
N LEU A 113 -11.06 3.70 44.64
CA LEU A 113 -10.45 2.75 43.73
C LEU A 113 -10.81 1.29 44.06
N ILE A 114 -10.83 0.91 45.33
CA ILE A 114 -11.24 -0.40 45.78
C ILE A 114 -12.72 -0.66 45.47
N ASN A 115 -13.60 0.32 45.69
CA ASN A 115 -15.02 0.18 45.31
C ASN A 115 -15.21 0.04 43.79
N GLN A 116 -14.41 0.76 42.99
CA GLN A 116 -14.40 0.58 41.54
C GLN A 116 -13.89 -0.81 41.12
N ALA A 117 -12.81 -1.27 41.76
CA ALA A 117 -12.26 -2.59 41.53
C ALA A 117 -13.24 -3.73 41.90
N GLN A 118 -14.00 -3.59 42.98
CA GLN A 118 -15.05 -4.57 43.35
C GLN A 118 -16.17 -4.63 42.33
N LYS A 119 -16.60 -3.49 41.76
CA LYS A 119 -17.59 -3.47 40.67
C LYS A 119 -17.04 -4.15 39.41
N LEU A 120 -15.77 -3.92 39.08
CA LEU A 120 -15.07 -4.59 37.96
C LEU A 120 -14.97 -6.11 38.23
N ARG A 121 -14.65 -6.53 39.47
CA ARG A 121 -14.60 -7.96 39.87
C ARG A 121 -15.91 -8.67 39.55
N THR A 122 -17.06 -8.11 39.98
CA THR A 122 -18.37 -8.71 39.74
C THR A 122 -18.64 -8.92 38.24
N ARG A 123 -18.27 -7.94 37.40
CA ARG A 123 -18.44 -8.04 35.94
C ARG A 123 -17.45 -9.03 35.30
N VAL A 124 -16.22 -9.10 35.81
CA VAL A 124 -15.22 -10.10 35.36
C VAL A 124 -15.67 -11.52 35.68
N GLU A 125 -16.22 -11.76 36.88
CA GLU A 125 -16.78 -13.05 37.26
C GLU A 125 -17.98 -13.44 36.39
N GLU A 126 -18.86 -12.48 36.05
CA GLU A 126 -19.98 -12.67 35.11
C GLU A 126 -19.49 -13.01 33.71
N HIS A 127 -18.48 -12.28 33.20
CA HIS A 127 -17.83 -12.56 31.93
C HIS A 127 -17.23 -13.97 31.88
N ALA A 128 -16.51 -14.36 32.92
CA ALA A 128 -15.88 -15.68 33.04
C ALA A 128 -16.93 -16.80 33.03
N ALA A 129 -18.05 -16.63 33.74
CA ALA A 129 -19.15 -17.59 33.76
C ALA A 129 -19.81 -17.73 32.36
N GLN A 130 -20.09 -16.62 31.70
CA GLN A 130 -20.69 -16.63 30.35
C GLN A 130 -19.72 -17.24 29.31
N LYS A 131 -18.42 -16.98 29.43
CA LYS A 131 -17.39 -17.55 28.55
C LYS A 131 -17.27 -19.06 28.73
N ALA A 132 -17.31 -19.56 29.98
CA ALA A 132 -17.30 -20.99 30.28
C ALA A 132 -18.55 -21.70 29.71
N GLU A 133 -19.69 -21.03 29.74
CA GLU A 133 -20.94 -21.57 29.15
C GLU A 133 -20.84 -21.59 27.61
N LEU A 134 -20.24 -20.58 27.00
CA LEU A 134 -20.00 -20.54 25.56
C LEU A 134 -19.05 -21.66 25.12
N GLU A 135 -17.94 -21.87 25.82
CA GLU A 135 -16.97 -22.93 25.52
C GLU A 135 -17.61 -24.33 25.61
N LYS A 136 -18.48 -24.55 26.60
CA LYS A 136 -19.25 -25.79 26.72
C LYS A 136 -20.19 -25.97 25.52
N ALA A 137 -20.94 -24.93 25.15
CA ALA A 137 -21.86 -24.99 24.02
C ALA A 137 -21.12 -25.19 22.67
N GLU A 138 -19.98 -24.56 22.48
CA GLU A 138 -19.14 -24.80 21.31
C GLU A 138 -18.49 -26.20 21.26
N ALA A 139 -18.11 -26.75 22.42
CA ALA A 139 -17.58 -28.10 22.48
C ALA A 139 -18.70 -29.15 22.16
N GLU A 140 -19.91 -28.94 22.65
CA GLU A 140 -21.08 -29.77 22.32
C GLU A 140 -21.43 -29.68 20.85
N PHE A 141 -21.44 -28.47 20.28
CA PHE A 141 -21.65 -28.24 18.85
C PHE A 141 -20.63 -28.97 17.98
N ARG A 142 -19.33 -28.90 18.35
CA ARG A 142 -18.25 -29.63 17.64
C ARG A 142 -18.41 -31.15 17.74
N LYS A 143 -18.91 -31.70 18.89
CA LYS A 143 -19.17 -33.12 19.05
C LYS A 143 -20.30 -33.59 18.13
N LEU A 144 -21.39 -32.82 18.05
CA LEU A 144 -22.51 -33.10 17.17
C LEU A 144 -22.12 -33.02 15.67
N LEU A 145 -21.31 -32.04 15.31
CA LEU A 145 -20.81 -31.88 13.94
C LEU A 145 -19.91 -33.05 13.51
N LYS A 146 -19.04 -33.55 14.40
CA LYS A 146 -18.21 -34.74 14.17
C LYS A 146 -19.02 -36.02 14.08
N ALA A 147 -20.07 -36.16 14.89
CA ALA A 147 -20.99 -37.31 14.83
C ALA A 147 -21.76 -37.36 13.49
N ASN A 148 -22.21 -36.20 12.99
CA ASN A 148 -22.90 -36.10 11.70
C ASN A 148 -21.96 -36.38 10.50
N VAL A 149 -20.67 -35.97 10.55
CA VAL A 149 -19.70 -36.27 9.50
C VAL A 149 -19.30 -37.76 9.50
N SER A 150 -19.20 -38.38 10.69
CA SER A 150 -18.89 -39.82 10.77
C SER A 150 -20.04 -40.72 10.34
N SER A 151 -21.30 -40.29 10.52
CA SER A 151 -22.46 -41.02 10.06
C SER A 151 -22.70 -40.91 8.54
N ALA A 152 -22.26 -39.78 7.92
CA ALA A 152 -22.31 -39.57 6.47
C ALA A 152 -21.22 -40.36 5.69
N GLY A 153 -20.13 -40.72 6.36
CA GLY A 153 -19.00 -41.45 5.72
C GLY A 153 -19.14 -42.98 5.70
N SER A 154 -20.17 -43.56 6.36
CA SER A 154 -20.33 -45.02 6.51
C SER A 154 -21.38 -45.69 5.62
N ASN A 155 -22.16 -44.94 4.84
CA ASN A 155 -23.19 -45.50 3.96
C ASN A 155 -23.05 -45.03 2.52
N ASN A 156 -22.36 -45.84 1.73
CA ASN A 156 -22.41 -45.83 0.28
C ASN A 156 -23.68 -46.56 -0.18
N THR A 157 -24.82 -45.93 -0.19
CA THR A 157 -26.05 -46.15 -0.96
C THR A 157 -27.25 -45.48 -0.28
N GLY A 158 -27.87 -44.50 -0.92
CA GLY A 158 -29.21 -44.01 -0.66
C GLY A 158 -29.30 -42.82 0.30
N GLU A 159 -29.96 -41.80 -0.17
CA GLU A 159 -30.34 -40.54 0.50
C GLU A 159 -30.80 -40.73 1.96
N ALA A 160 -29.92 -40.53 2.92
CA ALA A 160 -30.29 -40.32 4.30
C ALA A 160 -30.42 -38.82 4.58
N LYS A 161 -31.64 -38.30 4.49
CA LYS A 161 -31.96 -36.99 5.08
C LYS A 161 -31.66 -37.04 6.56
N PRO A 162 -30.96 -35.99 7.12
CA PRO A 162 -30.77 -35.89 8.56
C PRO A 162 -32.12 -35.89 9.26
N THR A 163 -32.28 -36.67 10.32
CA THR A 163 -33.52 -36.76 11.11
C THR A 163 -33.88 -35.37 11.62
N SER A 164 -35.16 -35.01 11.53
CA SER A 164 -35.68 -33.68 11.90
C SER A 164 -35.34 -33.26 13.33
N ALA A 165 -35.06 -34.21 14.24
CA ALA A 165 -34.63 -33.96 15.61
C ALA A 165 -33.18 -33.47 15.72
N GLU A 166 -32.24 -33.95 14.87
CA GLU A 166 -30.83 -33.56 14.89
C GLU A 166 -30.58 -32.17 14.26
N SER A 167 -31.37 -31.83 13.24
CA SER A 167 -31.32 -30.48 12.64
C SER A 167 -31.87 -29.41 13.59
N THR A 168 -32.84 -29.77 14.45
CA THR A 168 -33.42 -28.88 15.47
C THR A 168 -32.42 -28.60 16.58
N SER A 169 -31.67 -29.62 17.08
CA SER A 169 -30.66 -29.44 18.13
C SER A 169 -29.45 -28.62 17.68
N VAL A 170 -28.98 -28.76 16.44
CA VAL A 170 -27.93 -27.94 15.86
C VAL A 170 -28.37 -26.48 15.70
N SER A 171 -29.65 -26.26 15.31
CA SER A 171 -30.20 -24.92 15.18
C SER A 171 -30.36 -24.22 16.53
N GLU A 172 -30.82 -24.94 17.58
CA GLU A 172 -30.92 -24.40 18.94
C GLU A 172 -29.56 -24.04 19.54
N LEU A 173 -28.56 -24.92 19.39
CA LEU A 173 -27.19 -24.66 19.84
C LEU A 173 -26.57 -23.46 19.10
N THR A 174 -26.79 -23.33 17.79
CA THR A 174 -26.33 -22.19 17.02
C THR A 174 -26.94 -20.88 17.52
N LYS A 175 -28.24 -20.89 17.85
CA LYS A 175 -28.93 -19.73 18.42
C LYS A 175 -28.40 -19.40 19.81
N LYS A 176 -28.22 -20.40 20.68
CA LYS A 176 -27.64 -20.22 22.02
C LYS A 176 -26.22 -19.65 21.97
N ILE A 177 -25.35 -20.15 21.07
CA ILE A 177 -24.00 -19.63 20.84
C ILE A 177 -24.09 -18.17 20.39
N GLY A 178 -24.98 -17.82 19.49
CA GLY A 178 -25.22 -16.45 19.05
C GLY A 178 -25.64 -15.50 20.17
N GLU A 179 -26.58 -15.93 21.02
CA GLU A 179 -27.03 -15.16 22.18
C GLU A 179 -25.93 -14.96 23.22
N LEU A 180 -25.13 -15.99 23.51
CA LEU A 180 -23.99 -15.91 24.44
C LEU A 180 -22.90 -14.99 23.90
N LYS A 181 -22.60 -15.04 22.60
CA LYS A 181 -21.62 -14.11 21.97
C LYS A 181 -22.11 -12.67 22.05
N THR A 182 -23.39 -12.42 21.84
CA THR A 182 -23.94 -11.06 21.94
C THR A 182 -23.87 -10.54 23.37
N LYS A 183 -24.20 -11.36 24.37
CA LYS A 183 -24.06 -11.00 25.79
C LYS A 183 -22.61 -10.72 26.18
N LEU A 184 -21.67 -11.55 25.73
CA LEU A 184 -20.24 -11.33 25.99
C LEU A 184 -19.76 -9.99 25.40
N VAL A 185 -20.13 -9.64 24.17
CA VAL A 185 -19.81 -8.35 23.57
C VAL A 185 -20.37 -7.18 24.40
N THR A 186 -21.57 -7.32 24.96
CA THR A 186 -22.16 -6.28 25.82
C THR A 186 -21.37 -6.14 27.12
N ILE A 187 -21.02 -7.26 27.76
CA ILE A 187 -20.21 -7.24 29.01
C ILE A 187 -18.80 -6.70 28.74
N ASP A 188 -18.20 -7.04 27.60
CA ASP A 188 -16.88 -6.51 27.19
C ASP A 188 -16.91 -4.97 27.04
N HIS A 189 -17.98 -4.42 26.44
CA HIS A 189 -18.17 -2.97 26.36
C HIS A 189 -18.33 -2.33 27.74
N GLU A 190 -19.19 -2.89 28.59
CA GLU A 190 -19.39 -2.38 29.96
C GLU A 190 -18.09 -2.46 30.79
N LEU A 191 -17.34 -3.56 30.68
CA LEU A 191 -16.02 -3.70 31.32
C LEU A 191 -15.02 -2.66 30.81
N SER A 192 -14.98 -2.46 29.51
CA SER A 192 -14.10 -1.45 28.90
C SER A 192 -14.42 -0.04 29.39
N ASP A 193 -15.71 0.32 29.42
CA ASP A 193 -16.15 1.63 29.86
C ASP A 193 -15.89 1.86 31.37
N LEU A 194 -16.17 0.86 32.21
CA LEU A 194 -15.89 0.91 33.65
C LEU A 194 -14.38 1.01 33.92
N PHE A 195 -13.57 0.27 33.15
CA PHE A 195 -12.10 0.30 33.29
C PHE A 195 -11.54 1.64 32.83
N ALA A 196 -12.03 2.18 31.72
CA ALA A 196 -11.62 3.49 31.21
C ALA A 196 -12.02 4.65 32.14
N ALA A 197 -13.15 4.54 32.83
CA ALA A 197 -13.59 5.54 33.82
C ALA A 197 -12.83 5.43 35.14
N SER A 198 -12.15 4.32 35.41
CA SER A 198 -11.34 4.11 36.61
C SER A 198 -9.90 4.62 36.39
N GLN A 199 -9.22 4.95 37.50
CA GLN A 199 -7.78 5.26 37.48
C GLN A 199 -6.90 4.01 37.64
N ILE A 200 -7.48 2.81 37.49
CA ILE A 200 -6.82 1.52 37.61
C ILE A 200 -6.17 1.17 36.26
N GLN A 201 -4.88 0.87 36.25
CA GLN A 201 -4.19 0.39 35.05
C GLN A 201 -4.17 -1.13 34.94
N VAL A 202 -4.06 -1.85 36.07
CA VAL A 202 -4.14 -3.31 36.11
C VAL A 202 -4.94 -3.71 37.36
N LEU A 203 -5.87 -4.67 37.19
CA LEU A 203 -6.59 -5.27 38.29
C LEU A 203 -6.22 -6.75 38.34
N ILE A 204 -5.81 -7.21 39.52
CA ILE A 204 -5.54 -8.62 39.82
C ILE A 204 -6.61 -9.10 40.79
N VAL A 205 -7.39 -10.09 40.39
CA VAL A 205 -8.37 -10.74 41.26
C VAL A 205 -7.81 -12.09 41.68
N VAL A 206 -7.50 -12.19 42.95
CA VAL A 206 -7.04 -13.43 43.57
C VAL A 206 -8.27 -14.17 44.10
N PRO A 207 -8.52 -15.40 43.66
CA PRO A 207 -9.70 -16.16 44.10
C PRO A 207 -9.55 -16.63 45.55
N ASP A 208 -10.67 -16.72 46.24
CA ASP A 208 -10.74 -17.19 47.60
C ASP A 208 -10.23 -18.67 47.68
N GLY A 209 -9.45 -19.00 48.69
CA GLY A 209 -8.91 -20.34 48.88
C GLY A 209 -7.67 -20.70 48.03
N LEU A 210 -7.09 -19.74 47.28
CA LEU A 210 -5.89 -20.01 46.47
C LEU A 210 -4.71 -20.47 47.33
N LYS A 211 -4.46 -19.80 48.46
CA LYS A 211 -3.36 -20.12 49.40
C LYS A 211 -3.50 -21.51 49.96
N GLU A 212 -4.69 -21.82 50.50
CA GLU A 212 -5.02 -23.11 51.11
C GLU A 212 -4.91 -24.25 50.09
N ASN A 213 -5.38 -24.01 48.83
CA ASN A 213 -5.25 -25.01 47.78
C ASN A 213 -3.80 -25.25 47.37
N ILE A 214 -2.98 -24.20 47.28
CA ILE A 214 -1.56 -24.33 46.94
C ILE A 214 -0.80 -25.04 48.08
N GLU A 215 -1.06 -24.72 49.36
CA GLU A 215 -0.47 -25.36 50.51
C GLU A 215 -0.87 -26.84 50.57
N ARG A 216 -2.13 -27.17 50.34
CA ARG A 216 -2.63 -28.56 50.27
C ARG A 216 -1.92 -29.34 49.14
N VAL A 217 -1.81 -28.79 47.95
CA VAL A 217 -1.09 -29.44 46.85
C VAL A 217 0.37 -29.63 47.19
N ASN A 218 1.02 -28.67 47.86
CA ASN A 218 2.43 -28.80 48.30
C ASN A 218 2.59 -29.91 49.31
N GLN A 219 1.62 -30.12 50.26
CA GLN A 219 1.63 -31.22 51.23
C GLN A 219 1.46 -32.56 50.52
N LEU A 220 0.47 -32.71 49.63
CA LEU A 220 0.25 -33.94 48.87
C LEU A 220 1.46 -34.35 48.02
N ILE A 221 2.17 -33.34 47.45
CA ILE A 221 3.43 -33.58 46.71
C ILE A 221 4.52 -34.09 47.65
N ALA A 222 4.67 -33.49 48.85
CA ALA A 222 5.67 -33.89 49.82
C ALA A 222 5.43 -35.31 50.39
N GLU A 223 4.17 -35.67 50.62
CA GLU A 223 3.71 -36.96 51.13
C GLU A 223 3.64 -38.06 50.06
N ARG A 224 3.80 -37.71 48.77
CA ARG A 224 3.66 -38.61 47.61
C ARG A 224 2.30 -39.29 47.46
N GLU A 225 1.25 -38.71 48.02
CA GLU A 225 -0.13 -39.22 48.02
C GLU A 225 -1.02 -38.62 46.94
N MET A 226 -0.47 -38.07 45.88
CA MET A 226 -1.26 -37.46 44.82
C MET A 226 -2.06 -38.48 43.99
N GLN A 227 -3.38 -38.33 43.97
CA GLN A 227 -4.28 -39.04 43.06
C GLN A 227 -4.58 -38.15 41.82
N SER A 228 -4.94 -38.77 40.67
CA SER A 228 -5.24 -38.08 39.42
C SER A 228 -6.42 -37.08 39.51
N GLU A 229 -7.31 -37.27 40.50
CA GLU A 229 -8.45 -36.37 40.77
C GLU A 229 -8.02 -35.06 41.45
N ASP A 230 -6.94 -35.07 42.25
CA ASP A 230 -6.38 -33.91 42.94
C ASP A 230 -5.65 -32.94 41.98
N LEU A 231 -5.33 -33.40 40.79
CA LEU A 231 -4.70 -32.59 39.71
C LEU A 231 -5.67 -31.70 38.96
N MET A 232 -6.98 -31.80 39.20
CA MET A 232 -8.00 -31.06 38.49
C MET A 232 -8.23 -29.67 39.08
N SER A 233 -7.57 -28.68 38.49
CA SER A 233 -7.94 -27.26 38.44
C SER A 233 -8.24 -26.57 39.78
N TYR A 234 -7.20 -26.04 40.42
CA TYR A 234 -7.41 -25.01 41.42
C TYR A 234 -7.64 -23.64 40.78
N PRO A 235 -8.36 -22.73 41.48
CA PRO A 235 -8.68 -21.39 40.92
C PRO A 235 -7.40 -20.60 40.70
N ARG A 236 -7.34 -19.89 39.55
CA ARG A 236 -6.20 -19.10 39.13
C ARG A 236 -6.50 -17.61 39.30
N PRO A 237 -5.48 -16.78 39.62
CA PRO A 237 -5.65 -15.32 39.60
C PRO A 237 -6.02 -14.83 38.21
N THR A 238 -6.97 -13.88 38.17
CA THR A 238 -7.40 -13.24 36.92
C THR A 238 -6.79 -11.86 36.82
N ILE A 239 -6.10 -11.56 35.72
CA ILE A 239 -5.49 -10.27 35.47
C ILE A 239 -6.32 -9.54 34.41
N VAL A 240 -6.85 -8.37 34.77
CA VAL A 240 -7.64 -7.51 33.88
C VAL A 240 -6.77 -6.34 33.44
N LYS A 241 -6.70 -6.13 32.11
CA LYS A 241 -5.96 -5.06 31.47
C LYS A 241 -6.75 -4.49 30.30
N ASN A 242 -6.48 -3.25 29.94
CA ASN A 242 -6.99 -2.62 28.71
C ASN A 242 -5.88 -2.52 27.67
N ARG A 243 -5.98 -3.26 26.56
CA ARG A 243 -4.98 -3.21 25.46
C ARG A 243 -5.05 -1.92 24.64
N ALA A 244 -6.12 -1.15 24.74
CA ALA A 244 -6.28 0.15 24.08
C ALA A 244 -5.69 1.33 24.89
N ASP A 245 -5.30 1.10 26.16
CA ASP A 245 -4.63 2.07 27.00
C ASP A 245 -3.14 1.71 27.19
N ASP A 246 -2.26 2.53 26.62
CA ASP A 246 -0.80 2.33 26.71
C ASP A 246 -0.30 2.30 28.17
N LYS A 247 -0.96 3.02 29.07
CA LYS A 247 -0.62 2.99 30.51
C LYS A 247 -0.88 1.63 31.11
N SER A 248 -2.01 1.01 30.75
CA SER A 248 -2.37 -0.34 31.18
C SER A 248 -1.44 -1.38 30.58
N VAL A 249 -1.02 -1.21 29.31
CA VAL A 249 -0.08 -2.15 28.65
C VAL A 249 1.29 -2.14 29.33
N VAL A 250 1.83 -0.96 29.65
CA VAL A 250 3.13 -0.81 30.36
C VAL A 250 3.04 -1.38 31.78
N ALA A 251 1.98 -1.05 32.52
CA ALA A 251 1.76 -1.61 33.86
C ALA A 251 1.67 -3.15 33.83
N TYR A 252 0.91 -3.69 32.87
CA TYR A 252 0.76 -5.13 32.71
C TYR A 252 2.07 -5.84 32.38
N SER A 253 2.94 -5.29 31.53
CA SER A 253 4.22 -5.92 31.22
C SER A 253 5.10 -6.06 32.45
N ARG A 254 5.14 -5.05 33.32
CA ARG A 254 5.88 -5.10 34.59
C ARG A 254 5.24 -6.07 35.58
N VAL A 255 3.91 -6.03 35.72
CA VAL A 255 3.18 -6.99 36.58
C VAL A 255 3.40 -8.43 36.12
N ARG A 256 3.40 -8.65 34.80
CA ARG A 256 3.64 -9.99 34.24
C ARG A 256 5.03 -10.51 34.54
N GLU A 257 6.05 -9.67 34.44
CA GLU A 257 7.44 -10.00 34.80
C GLU A 257 7.54 -10.47 36.23
N VAL A 258 6.92 -9.71 37.17
CA VAL A 258 6.89 -10.06 38.60
C VAL A 258 6.17 -11.38 38.83
N LEU A 259 5.00 -11.56 38.25
CA LEU A 259 4.20 -12.77 38.44
C LEU A 259 4.89 -14.01 37.87
N ASP A 260 5.52 -13.87 36.72
CA ASP A 260 6.29 -14.97 36.11
C ASP A 260 7.51 -15.37 36.98
N ALA A 261 8.25 -14.40 37.53
CA ALA A 261 9.36 -14.67 38.45
C ALA A 261 8.86 -15.33 39.74
N TRP A 262 7.77 -14.82 40.31
CA TRP A 262 7.15 -15.37 41.50
C TRP A 262 6.59 -16.80 41.29
N GLU A 263 5.94 -17.05 40.16
CA GLU A 263 5.44 -18.36 39.76
C GLU A 263 6.59 -19.38 39.63
N GLN A 264 7.71 -18.97 39.03
CA GLN A 264 8.89 -19.80 38.89
C GLN A 264 9.51 -20.15 40.26
N GLU A 265 9.52 -19.20 41.20
CA GLU A 265 10.04 -19.48 42.54
C GLU A 265 9.14 -20.46 43.34
N ILE A 266 7.80 -20.29 43.25
CA ILE A 266 6.86 -21.28 43.84
C ILE A 266 7.10 -22.67 43.25
N LEU A 267 7.29 -22.75 41.94
CA LEU A 267 7.56 -24.01 41.24
C LEU A 267 8.90 -24.60 41.65
N ARG A 268 9.96 -23.79 41.77
CA ARG A 268 11.27 -24.21 42.26
C ARG A 268 11.18 -24.80 43.67
N GLN A 269 10.46 -24.14 44.57
CA GLN A 269 10.24 -24.64 45.94
C GLN A 269 9.48 -25.96 45.95
N ARG A 270 8.48 -26.13 45.09
CA ARG A 270 7.74 -27.39 44.94
C ARG A 270 8.64 -28.54 44.47
N LEU A 271 9.41 -28.31 43.43
CA LEU A 271 10.30 -29.33 42.87
C LEU A 271 11.39 -29.74 43.89
N SER A 272 11.97 -28.78 44.61
CA SER A 272 12.95 -29.06 45.66
C SER A 272 12.34 -29.83 46.83
N SER A 273 11.12 -29.50 47.27
CA SER A 273 10.39 -30.22 48.34
C SER A 273 10.07 -31.66 47.94
N ALA A 274 9.82 -31.90 46.68
CA ALA A 274 9.51 -33.22 46.10
C ALA A 274 10.78 -34.01 45.73
N ASN A 275 12.00 -33.48 45.92
CA ASN A 275 13.27 -34.04 45.40
C ASN A 275 13.23 -34.34 43.90
N LEU A 276 12.59 -33.49 43.12
CA LEU A 276 12.49 -33.58 41.66
C LEU A 276 13.47 -32.62 40.97
N PRO A 277 14.01 -32.99 39.79
CA PRO A 277 14.88 -32.11 39.02
C PRO A 277 14.18 -30.80 38.68
N GLN A 278 14.90 -29.67 38.73
CA GLN A 278 14.35 -28.34 38.43
C GLN A 278 14.00 -28.18 36.96
N GLU A 279 14.58 -28.98 36.08
CA GLU A 279 14.31 -29.00 34.63
C GLU A 279 13.01 -29.76 34.25
N LEU A 280 12.37 -30.43 35.22
CA LEU A 280 11.15 -31.25 34.96
C LEU A 280 10.02 -30.51 34.25
N PRO A 281 9.73 -29.22 34.53
CA PRO A 281 8.67 -28.47 33.82
C PRO A 281 9.02 -28.16 32.37
N ASN A 282 10.31 -28.11 32.05
CA ASN A 282 10.82 -27.80 30.70
C ASN A 282 11.79 -28.90 30.25
N PRO A 283 11.30 -30.13 29.97
CA PRO A 283 12.15 -31.28 29.65
C PRO A 283 12.96 -31.11 28.37
N VAL A 284 12.50 -30.23 27.51
CA VAL A 284 13.21 -29.81 26.28
C VAL A 284 13.48 -28.32 26.40
N GLY A 285 14.50 -27.98 27.18
CA GLY A 285 14.98 -26.59 27.27
C GLY A 285 15.60 -26.15 25.95
N SER A 286 15.04 -25.11 25.30
CA SER A 286 15.68 -24.46 24.15
C SER A 286 16.53 -23.30 24.64
N SER A 287 17.82 -23.27 24.26
CA SER A 287 18.66 -22.09 24.41
C SER A 287 18.42 -21.16 23.20
N GLN A 288 18.21 -19.87 23.44
CA GLN A 288 18.16 -18.86 22.39
C GLN A 288 19.55 -18.27 22.25
N LEU A 289 20.09 -18.35 21.04
CA LEU A 289 21.30 -17.66 20.65
C LEU A 289 20.90 -16.54 19.70
N ASP A 290 21.03 -15.29 20.11
CA ASP A 290 20.86 -14.14 19.23
C ASP A 290 22.17 -13.93 18.47
N LEU A 291 22.10 -14.09 17.14
CA LEU A 291 23.25 -13.91 16.24
C LEU A 291 23.40 -12.49 15.75
N ALA A 292 22.44 -11.60 16.07
CA ALA A 292 22.47 -10.22 15.60
C ALA A 292 23.52 -9.41 16.39
N ALA A 293 24.54 -8.92 15.68
CA ALA A 293 25.45 -7.91 16.24
C ALA A 293 24.71 -6.58 16.45
N GLU A 294 25.09 -5.78 17.44
CA GLU A 294 24.50 -4.46 17.72
C GLU A 294 24.48 -3.55 16.48
N GLU A 295 25.55 -3.60 15.66
CA GLU A 295 25.62 -2.89 14.38
C GLU A 295 24.53 -3.30 13.40
N GLN A 296 24.13 -4.59 13.38
CA GLN A 296 23.08 -5.10 12.50
C GLN A 296 21.69 -4.66 12.96
N LEU A 297 21.46 -4.56 14.26
CA LEU A 297 20.23 -4.01 14.82
C LEU A 297 20.06 -2.53 14.42
N SER A 298 21.14 -1.77 14.56
CA SER A 298 21.19 -0.36 14.11
C SER A 298 20.95 -0.24 12.61
N ALA A 299 21.63 -1.05 11.81
CA ALA A 299 21.49 -1.08 10.35
C ALA A 299 20.05 -1.40 9.93
N ASN A 300 19.36 -2.30 10.63
CA ASN A 300 17.97 -2.63 10.36
C ASN A 300 17.02 -1.43 10.57
N VAL A 301 17.23 -0.64 11.63
CA VAL A 301 16.44 0.58 11.88
C VAL A 301 16.70 1.61 10.79
N TRP A 302 17.97 1.90 10.51
CA TRP A 302 18.36 2.90 9.53
C TRP A 302 17.98 2.54 8.10
N SER A 303 18.02 1.26 7.74
CA SER A 303 17.61 0.76 6.42
C SER A 303 16.13 1.02 6.12
N LYS A 304 15.29 1.10 7.13
CA LYS A 304 13.87 1.43 6.98
C LYS A 304 13.62 2.95 6.98
N MET A 305 14.33 3.69 7.82
CA MET A 305 14.07 5.12 7.98
C MET A 305 14.75 5.99 6.91
N PHE A 306 16.04 5.77 6.61
CA PHE A 306 16.80 6.66 5.74
C PHE A 306 16.29 6.72 4.30
N PRO A 307 15.94 5.62 3.62
CA PRO A 307 15.40 5.72 2.27
C PRO A 307 14.12 6.57 2.22
N ALA A 308 13.25 6.41 3.21
CA ALA A 308 12.02 7.19 3.30
C ALA A 308 12.30 8.69 3.50
N LEU A 309 13.16 8.99 4.47
CA LEU A 309 13.54 10.36 4.76
C LEU A 309 14.26 11.01 3.57
N LEU A 310 15.16 10.27 2.92
CA LEU A 310 15.90 10.78 1.75
C LEU A 310 14.96 11.22 0.62
N VAL A 311 13.95 10.39 0.30
CA VAL A 311 12.97 10.71 -0.75
C VAL A 311 12.14 11.93 -0.36
N ILE A 312 11.58 11.96 0.86
CA ILE A 312 10.77 13.07 1.33
C ILE A 312 11.59 14.38 1.37
N MET A 313 12.83 14.32 1.85
CA MET A 313 13.71 15.49 1.95
C MET A 313 14.13 16.00 0.58
N ALA A 314 14.45 15.10 -0.36
CA ALA A 314 14.81 15.49 -1.72
C ALA A 314 13.65 16.19 -2.45
N VAL A 315 12.41 15.66 -2.33
CA VAL A 315 11.25 16.27 -2.98
C VAL A 315 10.86 17.59 -2.31
N THR A 316 10.86 17.67 -0.98
CA THR A 316 10.50 18.91 -0.26
C THR A 316 11.54 20.01 -0.45
N GLY A 317 12.82 19.63 -0.51
CA GLY A 317 13.92 20.55 -0.80
C GLY A 317 13.89 21.11 -2.22
N ALA A 318 13.35 20.37 -3.20
CA ALA A 318 13.09 20.85 -4.56
C ALA A 318 11.82 21.69 -4.68
N PHE A 319 10.81 21.41 -3.87
CA PHE A 319 9.43 21.92 -4.00
C PHE A 319 9.36 23.45 -3.95
N TYR A 320 9.80 24.07 -2.85
CA TYR A 320 9.70 25.52 -2.66
C TYR A 320 10.59 26.31 -3.63
N PRO A 321 11.88 25.95 -3.83
CA PRO A 321 12.69 26.64 -4.80
C PRO A 321 12.16 26.54 -6.24
N ALA A 322 11.60 25.39 -6.65
CA ALA A 322 11.02 25.24 -7.99
C ALA A 322 9.81 26.15 -8.19
N VAL A 323 8.94 26.25 -7.19
CA VAL A 323 7.77 27.15 -7.23
C VAL A 323 8.21 28.61 -7.35
N ASP A 324 9.16 29.05 -6.53
CA ASP A 324 9.60 30.44 -6.52
C ASP A 324 10.36 30.83 -7.80
N VAL A 325 11.28 29.98 -8.27
CA VAL A 325 12.09 30.19 -9.47
C VAL A 325 11.25 30.15 -10.78
N ALA A 326 10.12 29.43 -10.82
CA ALA A 326 9.28 29.34 -12.00
C ALA A 326 7.99 30.20 -11.87
N ALA A 327 7.11 29.83 -10.93
CA ALA A 327 5.82 30.50 -10.75
C ALA A 327 5.97 31.87 -10.08
N GLY A 328 6.92 32.03 -9.15
CA GLY A 328 7.18 33.28 -8.46
C GLY A 328 7.70 34.37 -9.40
N GLU A 329 8.56 34.04 -10.39
CA GLU A 329 9.00 35.01 -11.39
C GLU A 329 7.86 35.47 -12.32
N LYS A 330 6.93 34.57 -12.68
CA LYS A 330 5.72 34.95 -13.43
C LYS A 330 4.84 35.89 -12.62
N GLU A 331 4.64 35.59 -11.36
CA GLU A 331 3.82 36.40 -10.44
C GLU A 331 4.41 37.82 -10.25
N ARG A 332 5.74 37.94 -10.22
CA ARG A 332 6.48 39.22 -10.10
C ARG A 332 6.66 39.96 -11.45
N GLY A 333 6.30 39.37 -12.59
CA GLY A 333 6.51 39.93 -13.92
C GLY A 333 7.97 39.99 -14.38
N THR A 334 8.89 39.33 -13.67
CA THR A 334 10.32 39.31 -13.97
C THR A 334 10.71 38.31 -15.06
N MET A 335 9.80 37.37 -15.37
CA MET A 335 10.00 36.37 -16.42
C MET A 335 10.19 37.00 -17.80
N GLU A 336 9.45 38.06 -18.13
CA GLU A 336 9.57 38.77 -19.40
C GLU A 336 10.97 39.37 -19.57
N THR A 337 11.50 39.97 -18.51
CA THR A 337 12.87 40.55 -18.51
C THR A 337 13.92 39.43 -18.73
N LEU A 338 13.72 38.26 -18.16
CA LEU A 338 14.63 37.13 -18.35
C LEU A 338 14.58 36.60 -19.80
N LEU A 339 13.42 36.60 -20.44
CA LEU A 339 13.24 36.12 -21.82
C LEU A 339 13.88 37.06 -22.88
N ILE A 340 14.10 38.32 -22.56
CA ILE A 340 14.78 39.29 -23.43
C ILE A 340 16.33 39.16 -23.34
N CYS A 341 16.88 38.51 -22.31
CA CYS A 341 18.30 38.30 -22.19
C CYS A 341 18.89 37.49 -23.35
N PRO A 342 20.17 37.73 -23.73
CA PRO A 342 20.82 37.00 -24.80
C PRO A 342 21.21 35.54 -24.43
N ALA A 343 20.45 34.90 -23.58
CA ALA A 343 20.57 33.50 -23.22
C ALA A 343 19.49 32.65 -23.90
N THR A 344 19.84 31.45 -24.33
CA THR A 344 18.87 30.54 -24.90
C THR A 344 17.92 30.02 -23.80
N ARG A 345 16.68 29.68 -24.16
CA ARG A 345 15.70 29.14 -23.19
C ARG A 345 16.21 27.88 -22.45
N THR A 346 16.98 27.04 -23.15
CA THR A 346 17.67 25.88 -22.58
C THR A 346 18.68 26.27 -21.50
N GLU A 347 19.48 27.33 -21.73
CA GLU A 347 20.46 27.82 -20.76
C GLU A 347 19.75 28.37 -19.50
N ILE A 348 18.61 29.03 -19.68
CA ILE A 348 17.80 29.55 -18.58
C ILE A 348 17.26 28.39 -17.73
N VAL A 349 16.66 27.39 -18.37
CA VAL A 349 16.10 26.23 -17.66
C VAL A 349 17.18 25.43 -16.94
N LEU A 350 18.34 25.24 -17.56
CA LEU A 350 19.47 24.55 -16.91
C LEU A 350 20.00 25.31 -15.70
N GLY A 351 20.09 26.64 -15.76
CA GLY A 351 20.47 27.45 -14.61
C GLY A 351 19.51 27.32 -13.45
N LYS A 352 18.19 27.39 -13.74
CA LYS A 352 17.12 27.20 -12.76
C LYS A 352 17.09 25.77 -12.20
N PHE A 353 17.25 24.75 -13.04
CA PHE A 353 17.33 23.35 -12.63
C PHE A 353 18.50 23.12 -11.67
N LEU A 354 19.69 23.61 -11.96
CA LEU A 354 20.86 23.50 -11.08
C LEU A 354 20.63 24.18 -9.75
N THR A 355 19.93 25.31 -9.72
CA THR A 355 19.56 26.01 -8.49
C THR A 355 18.62 25.13 -7.62
N VAL A 356 17.54 24.64 -8.20
CA VAL A 356 16.58 23.78 -7.49
C VAL A 356 17.27 22.51 -6.98
N MET A 357 18.12 21.88 -7.80
CA MET A 357 18.89 20.71 -7.41
C MET A 357 19.88 21.01 -6.27
N CYS A 358 20.56 22.14 -6.29
CA CYS A 358 21.47 22.58 -5.23
C CYS A 358 20.71 22.70 -3.88
N PHE A 359 19.54 23.33 -3.87
CA PHE A 359 18.71 23.42 -2.68
C PHE A 359 18.16 22.07 -2.23
N SER A 360 17.73 21.21 -3.16
CA SER A 360 17.29 19.86 -2.86
C SER A 360 18.37 19.03 -2.15
N VAL A 361 19.58 19.01 -2.70
CA VAL A 361 20.74 18.31 -2.10
C VAL A 361 21.09 18.92 -0.74
N SER A 362 21.17 20.25 -0.67
CA SER A 362 21.52 20.96 0.57
C SER A 362 20.50 20.68 1.69
N THR A 363 19.22 20.70 1.39
CA THR A 363 18.14 20.37 2.34
C THR A 363 18.28 18.94 2.85
N ALA A 364 18.48 17.98 1.95
CA ALA A 364 18.63 16.59 2.35
C ALA A 364 19.88 16.38 3.24
N LEU A 365 20.99 17.03 2.92
CA LEU A 365 22.21 16.97 3.73
C LEU A 365 22.04 17.62 5.11
N LEU A 366 21.40 18.79 5.18
CA LEU A 366 21.11 19.46 6.44
C LEU A 366 20.19 18.63 7.35
N ASN A 367 19.16 18.01 6.76
CA ASN A 367 18.28 17.11 7.48
C ASN A 367 19.02 15.88 8.01
N LEU A 368 19.86 15.27 7.17
CA LEU A 368 20.67 14.11 7.56
C LEU A 368 21.62 14.46 8.72
N LEU A 369 22.26 15.61 8.65
CA LEU A 369 23.13 16.13 9.72
C LEU A 369 22.33 16.36 11.02
N SER A 370 21.15 16.96 10.91
CA SER A 370 20.26 17.24 12.05
C SER A 370 19.79 15.95 12.73
N ILE A 371 19.37 14.95 11.95
CA ILE A 371 18.96 13.64 12.50
C ILE A 371 20.15 12.91 13.12
N GLY A 372 21.33 12.93 12.47
CA GLY A 372 22.53 12.32 12.99
C GLY A 372 22.99 12.91 14.33
N THR A 373 23.01 14.25 14.41
CA THR A 373 23.36 14.95 15.67
C THR A 373 22.33 14.72 16.77
N THR A 374 21.03 14.71 16.43
CA THR A 374 19.95 14.41 17.40
C THR A 374 20.06 12.99 17.91
N GLY A 375 20.26 12.02 17.02
CA GLY A 375 20.45 10.62 17.39
C GLY A 375 21.65 10.40 18.30
N HIS A 376 22.80 11.03 17.98
CA HIS A 376 24.00 10.99 18.82
C HIS A 376 23.76 11.60 20.21
N TYR A 377 23.05 12.73 20.28
CA TYR A 377 22.71 13.37 21.55
C TYR A 377 21.78 12.48 22.40
N MET A 378 20.77 11.86 21.77
CA MET A 378 19.86 10.94 22.45
C MET A 378 20.57 9.71 23.02
N LEU A 379 21.60 9.22 22.34
CA LEU A 379 22.45 8.10 22.83
C LEU A 379 23.32 8.53 24.01
N SER A 380 23.93 9.72 23.95
CA SER A 380 24.84 10.21 24.99
C SER A 380 24.11 10.67 26.27
N ALA A 381 22.82 11.04 26.19
CA ALA A 381 22.01 11.50 27.30
C ALA A 381 21.52 10.37 28.24
N ARG A 382 21.69 9.10 27.85
CA ARG A 382 21.31 7.94 28.67
C ARG A 382 22.52 7.43 29.47
N GLY A 383 22.43 7.51 30.78
CA GLY A 383 23.34 6.81 31.69
C GLY A 383 23.14 5.28 31.62
N PRO A 384 24.11 4.47 32.11
CA PRO A 384 24.12 3.00 32.02
C PRO A 384 23.01 2.27 32.82
N SER A 385 22.07 2.99 33.43
CA SER A 385 21.12 2.43 34.42
C SER A 385 19.64 2.37 33.99
N SER A 386 19.27 2.71 32.76
CA SER A 386 17.84 2.67 32.39
C SER A 386 17.43 1.33 31.77
N GLY A 387 17.05 0.38 32.62
CA GLY A 387 16.44 -0.90 32.22
C GLY A 387 15.02 -0.74 31.70
N ALA A 388 14.85 -0.08 30.58
CA ALA A 388 13.57 -0.06 29.88
C ALA A 388 13.58 -1.15 28.81
N GLY A 389 12.60 -2.06 28.87
CA GLY A 389 12.43 -3.19 27.96
C GLY A 389 12.53 -2.85 26.46
N SER A 390 11.95 -3.56 25.54
CA SER A 390 12.18 -3.52 24.08
C SER A 390 12.40 -2.13 23.42
N MET A 391 11.90 -1.03 24.04
CA MET A 391 12.21 0.35 23.61
C MET A 391 13.62 0.84 24.00
N ALA A 392 14.25 0.27 25.02
CA ALA A 392 15.65 0.60 25.37
C ALA A 392 16.64 0.03 24.36
N LYS A 393 16.31 -1.11 23.75
CA LYS A 393 17.09 -1.68 22.64
C LYS A 393 17.10 -0.79 21.38
N MET A 394 16.11 0.08 21.18
CA MET A 394 16.14 1.09 20.12
C MET A 394 17.14 2.24 20.40
N ALA A 395 17.69 2.34 21.59
CA ALA A 395 18.61 3.40 21.97
C ALA A 395 20.08 3.08 21.76
N GLU A 396 20.42 1.83 21.46
CA GLU A 396 21.77 1.40 21.07
C GLU A 396 22.04 1.54 19.57
N VAL A 397 21.21 2.34 18.86
CA VAL A 397 21.32 2.53 17.42
C VAL A 397 22.53 3.41 17.10
N SER A 398 23.64 2.79 16.71
CA SER A 398 24.84 3.46 16.22
C SER A 398 24.57 4.17 14.88
N LEU A 399 25.38 5.19 14.54
CA LEU A 399 25.31 5.83 13.22
C LEU A 399 25.63 4.82 12.10
N PRO A 400 25.06 5.01 10.88
CA PRO A 400 25.39 4.16 9.75
C PRO A 400 26.88 4.16 9.44
N SER A 401 27.38 3.04 8.92
CA SER A 401 28.78 2.91 8.52
C SER A 401 29.17 3.92 7.42
N LEU A 402 30.44 4.32 7.37
CA LEU A 402 30.93 5.25 6.33
C LEU A 402 30.63 4.81 4.90
N PRO A 403 30.76 3.52 4.51
CA PRO A 403 30.35 3.07 3.18
C PRO A 403 28.84 3.26 2.92
N ALA A 404 27.99 3.03 3.90
CA ALA A 404 26.55 3.24 3.78
C ALA A 404 26.21 4.73 3.58
N LEU A 405 26.89 5.63 4.28
CA LEU A 405 26.76 7.08 4.08
C LEU A 405 27.27 7.53 2.69
N ALA A 406 28.35 6.92 2.18
CA ALA A 406 28.83 7.20 0.83
C ALA A 406 27.79 6.82 -0.25
N TRP A 407 27.14 5.66 -0.10
CA TRP A 407 26.06 5.26 -1.00
C TRP A 407 24.83 6.15 -0.89
N LEU A 408 24.49 6.59 0.31
CA LEU A 408 23.41 7.54 0.52
C LEU A 408 23.66 8.84 -0.24
N LEU A 409 24.90 9.39 -0.17
CA LEU A 409 25.29 10.59 -0.91
C LEU A 409 25.29 10.37 -2.43
N ALA A 410 25.79 9.22 -2.89
CA ALA A 410 25.81 8.88 -4.30
C ALA A 410 24.41 8.77 -4.91
N LEU A 411 23.45 8.18 -4.18
CA LEU A 411 22.07 8.01 -4.63
C LEU A 411 21.22 9.28 -4.45
N LEU A 412 21.60 10.19 -3.56
CA LEU A 412 20.94 11.48 -3.37
C LEU A 412 21.02 12.35 -4.63
N ILE A 413 22.14 12.32 -5.36
CA ILE A 413 22.34 13.17 -6.54
C ILE A 413 21.31 12.88 -7.64
N PRO A 414 21.16 11.64 -8.17
CA PRO A 414 20.19 11.36 -9.21
C PRO A 414 18.75 11.52 -8.72
N LEU A 415 18.46 11.25 -7.43
CA LEU A 415 17.14 11.47 -6.85
C LEU A 415 16.77 12.95 -6.81
N SER A 416 17.68 13.80 -6.34
CA SER A 416 17.51 15.25 -6.31
C SER A 416 17.40 15.83 -7.73
N ALA A 417 18.13 15.31 -8.69
CA ALA A 417 18.02 15.71 -10.09
C ALA A 417 16.64 15.39 -10.66
N LEU A 418 16.12 14.20 -10.40
CA LEU A 418 14.78 13.78 -10.83
C LEU A 418 13.69 14.70 -10.26
N PHE A 419 13.69 14.92 -8.95
CA PHE A 419 12.66 15.76 -8.32
C PHE A 419 12.79 17.21 -8.73
N SER A 420 14.01 17.73 -8.88
CA SER A 420 14.24 19.11 -9.33
C SER A 420 13.72 19.35 -10.73
N ALA A 421 13.94 18.41 -11.65
CA ALA A 421 13.45 18.49 -13.00
C ALA A 421 11.90 18.40 -13.06
N LEU A 422 11.30 17.44 -12.34
CA LEU A 422 9.86 17.27 -12.28
C LEU A 422 9.16 18.47 -11.62
N CYS A 423 9.68 18.94 -10.47
CA CYS A 423 9.13 20.11 -9.80
C CYS A 423 9.21 21.37 -10.69
N LEU A 424 10.34 21.58 -11.37
CA LEU A 424 10.49 22.71 -12.28
C LEU A 424 9.54 22.62 -13.47
N ALA A 425 9.38 21.43 -14.09
CA ALA A 425 8.44 21.20 -15.18
C ALA A 425 7.01 21.51 -14.77
N LEU A 426 6.56 21.00 -13.62
CA LEU A 426 5.21 21.23 -13.12
C LEU A 426 4.98 22.67 -12.68
N ALA A 427 5.96 23.29 -12.00
CA ALA A 427 5.87 24.70 -11.57
C ALA A 427 5.78 25.69 -12.75
N THR A 428 6.32 25.31 -13.92
CA THR A 428 6.24 26.15 -15.14
C THR A 428 4.80 26.32 -15.63
N PHE A 429 3.87 25.42 -15.34
CA PHE A 429 2.46 25.59 -15.67
C PHE A 429 1.73 26.62 -14.80
N ALA A 430 2.23 26.85 -13.60
CA ALA A 430 1.61 27.73 -12.64
C ALA A 430 1.86 29.22 -12.97
N ARG A 431 0.92 30.07 -12.51
CA ARG A 431 0.97 31.53 -12.69
C ARG A 431 1.33 32.27 -11.42
N SER A 432 1.05 31.62 -10.29
CA SER A 432 1.35 32.14 -8.95
C SER A 432 1.98 31.07 -8.11
N SER A 433 2.65 31.50 -7.07
CA SER A 433 3.28 30.60 -6.09
C SER A 433 2.25 29.66 -5.43
N LYS A 434 1.01 30.11 -5.21
CA LYS A 434 -0.08 29.29 -4.67
C LYS A 434 -0.50 28.19 -5.66
N GLU A 435 -0.68 28.54 -6.93
CA GLU A 435 -1.02 27.58 -7.97
C GLU A 435 0.09 26.55 -8.19
N GLY A 436 1.37 26.98 -8.10
CA GLY A 436 2.54 26.11 -8.16
C GLY A 436 2.52 25.03 -7.07
N GLN A 437 2.14 25.39 -5.87
CA GLN A 437 2.01 24.44 -4.77
C GLN A 437 0.92 23.39 -5.05
N TYR A 438 -0.21 23.78 -5.64
CA TYR A 438 -1.28 22.84 -6.00
C TYR A 438 -0.84 21.83 -7.07
N TYR A 439 -0.08 22.28 -8.08
CA TYR A 439 0.42 21.37 -9.13
C TYR A 439 1.50 20.39 -8.63
N LEU A 440 2.29 20.80 -7.63
CA LEU A 440 3.33 19.94 -7.06
C LEU A 440 2.83 18.99 -5.97
N THR A 441 1.70 19.29 -5.33
CA THR A 441 1.14 18.44 -4.26
C THR A 441 0.88 16.99 -4.70
N PRO A 442 0.33 16.67 -5.88
CA PRO A 442 0.18 15.30 -6.35
C PRO A 442 1.52 14.55 -6.48
N LEU A 443 2.58 15.23 -6.94
CA LEU A 443 3.92 14.64 -7.02
C LEU A 443 4.42 14.25 -5.62
N LEU A 444 4.23 15.11 -4.63
CA LEU A 444 4.58 14.82 -3.24
C LEU A 444 3.80 13.60 -2.70
N MET A 445 2.49 13.55 -2.95
CA MET A 445 1.64 12.43 -2.49
C MET A 445 2.05 11.09 -3.13
N VAL A 446 2.33 11.09 -4.43
CA VAL A 446 2.82 9.89 -5.13
C VAL A 446 4.18 9.46 -4.57
N SER A 447 5.09 10.40 -4.32
CA SER A 447 6.41 10.11 -3.77
C SER A 447 6.33 9.51 -2.37
N ILE A 448 5.44 10.04 -1.50
CA ILE A 448 5.18 9.46 -0.17
C ILE A 448 4.59 8.05 -0.30
N GLY A 449 3.62 7.85 -1.20
CA GLY A 449 3.02 6.53 -1.43
C GLY A 449 4.04 5.48 -1.88
N LEU A 450 4.92 5.82 -2.83
CA LEU A 450 6.02 4.94 -3.27
C LEU A 450 7.01 4.66 -2.14
N THR A 451 7.28 5.64 -1.29
CA THR A 451 8.16 5.48 -0.14
C THR A 451 7.58 4.51 0.89
N VAL A 452 6.28 4.65 1.22
CA VAL A 452 5.59 3.72 2.13
C VAL A 452 5.59 2.29 1.57
N PHE A 453 5.43 2.13 0.26
CA PHE A 453 5.56 0.84 -0.41
C PHE A 453 6.95 0.19 -0.18
N CYS A 454 8.03 0.99 -0.26
CA CYS A 454 9.39 0.50 -0.04
C CYS A 454 9.70 0.12 1.42
N LEU A 455 8.92 0.63 2.39
CA LEU A 455 9.08 0.28 3.81
C LEU A 455 8.61 -1.15 4.12
N SER A 456 7.79 -1.75 3.27
CA SER A 456 7.31 -3.11 3.45
C SER A 456 8.48 -4.11 3.54
N PRO A 457 8.48 -5.02 4.53
CA PRO A 457 9.48 -6.09 4.60
C PRO A 457 9.42 -7.07 3.41
N ALA A 458 8.26 -7.18 2.76
CA ALA A 458 8.06 -8.05 1.61
C ALA A 458 8.65 -7.49 0.30
N VAL A 459 9.07 -6.20 0.31
CA VAL A 459 9.62 -5.53 -0.87
C VAL A 459 11.11 -5.32 -0.66
N GLU A 460 11.91 -6.14 -1.33
CA GLU A 460 13.37 -6.15 -1.22
C GLU A 460 14.01 -6.29 -2.60
N ILE A 461 15.30 -5.93 -2.69
CA ILE A 461 16.09 -6.02 -3.92
C ILE A 461 17.25 -7.01 -3.71
N TYR A 462 17.05 -8.24 -4.20
CA TYR A 462 18.04 -9.33 -4.19
C TYR A 462 17.97 -10.12 -5.49
N PRO A 463 19.08 -10.66 -6.04
CA PRO A 463 19.09 -11.41 -7.29
C PRO A 463 18.18 -12.63 -7.34
N VAL A 464 17.94 -13.25 -6.19
CA VAL A 464 17.07 -14.42 -6.06
C VAL A 464 15.59 -14.07 -6.27
N HIS A 465 15.20 -12.81 -6.03
CA HIS A 465 13.83 -12.37 -6.24
C HIS A 465 13.61 -11.85 -7.66
N GLN A 466 12.77 -12.50 -8.43
CA GLN A 466 12.42 -12.10 -9.81
C GLN A 466 11.97 -10.64 -9.92
N ALA A 467 11.22 -10.14 -8.92
CA ALA A 467 10.75 -8.76 -8.89
C ALA A 467 11.85 -7.70 -8.76
N SER A 468 13.07 -8.06 -8.35
CA SER A 468 14.15 -7.09 -8.10
C SER A 468 14.57 -6.32 -9.35
N TRP A 469 14.57 -6.96 -10.52
CA TRP A 469 14.86 -6.29 -11.79
C TRP A 469 13.81 -5.25 -12.15
N PHE A 470 12.53 -5.58 -11.94
CA PHE A 470 11.43 -4.63 -12.15
C PHE A 470 11.54 -3.43 -11.20
N TYR A 471 11.76 -3.67 -9.91
CA TYR A 471 11.90 -2.60 -8.92
C TYR A 471 13.14 -1.73 -9.18
N SER A 472 14.24 -2.30 -9.66
CA SER A 472 15.46 -1.54 -9.95
C SER A 472 15.28 -0.49 -11.05
N VAL A 473 14.35 -0.72 -11.97
CA VAL A 473 14.04 0.19 -13.08
C VAL A 473 12.99 1.25 -12.69
N MET A 474 12.20 1.02 -11.63
CA MET A 474 11.17 1.97 -11.21
C MET A 474 11.79 3.25 -10.62
N PRO A 475 11.31 4.45 -11.05
CA PRO A 475 11.79 5.71 -10.48
C PRO A 475 11.47 5.78 -8.98
N VAL A 476 12.35 6.35 -8.18
CA VAL A 476 12.26 6.46 -6.71
C VAL A 476 12.39 5.12 -6.00
N VAL A 477 11.62 4.08 -6.40
CA VAL A 477 11.60 2.76 -5.76
C VAL A 477 12.97 2.08 -5.86
N GLY A 478 13.60 2.08 -7.03
CA GLY A 478 14.92 1.49 -7.23
C GLY A 478 15.97 2.11 -6.31
N ILE A 479 16.00 3.43 -6.21
CA ILE A 479 16.94 4.16 -5.31
C ILE A 479 16.64 3.80 -3.83
N ALA A 480 15.38 3.82 -3.43
CA ALA A 480 14.99 3.56 -2.04
C ALA A 480 15.33 2.12 -1.61
N LEU A 481 15.05 1.13 -2.45
CA LEU A 481 15.32 -0.28 -2.16
C LEU A 481 16.82 -0.61 -2.22
N LEU A 482 17.55 -0.04 -3.16
CA LEU A 482 19.01 -0.19 -3.22
C LEU A 482 19.67 0.39 -1.97
N LEU A 483 19.24 1.58 -1.55
CA LEU A 483 19.75 2.19 -0.32
C LEU A 483 19.37 1.36 0.91
N LYS A 484 18.14 0.82 0.98
CA LYS A 484 17.70 -0.11 2.05
C LYS A 484 18.64 -1.32 2.16
N ALA A 485 18.95 -1.97 1.04
CA ALA A 485 19.81 -3.16 0.99
C ALA A 485 21.26 -2.84 1.39
N LEU A 486 21.83 -1.70 0.92
CA LEU A 486 23.20 -1.28 1.23
C LEU A 486 23.36 -0.74 2.66
N LEU A 487 22.28 -0.23 3.28
CA LEU A 487 22.30 0.16 4.69
C LEU A 487 22.28 -1.06 5.61
N LEU A 488 21.54 -2.13 5.22
CA LEU A 488 21.52 -3.40 5.96
C LEU A 488 22.89 -4.09 5.94
N ASN A 489 23.53 -4.14 4.77
CA ASN A 489 24.84 -4.75 4.61
C ASN A 489 25.64 -3.96 3.55
N PRO A 490 26.52 -3.04 3.94
CA PRO A 490 27.30 -2.21 3.02
C PRO A 490 28.22 -2.98 2.07
N GLY A 491 28.62 -4.18 2.44
CA GLY A 491 29.43 -5.10 1.63
C GLY A 491 28.63 -6.07 0.75
N ASN A 492 27.31 -5.91 0.62
CA ASN A 492 26.47 -6.80 -0.15
C ASN A 492 26.71 -6.65 -1.65
N THR A 493 27.60 -7.53 -2.19
CA THR A 493 27.90 -7.56 -3.63
C THR A 493 26.71 -7.92 -4.49
N GLU A 494 25.75 -8.68 -3.96
CA GLU A 494 24.53 -9.08 -4.67
C GLU A 494 23.61 -7.88 -4.93
N ALA A 495 23.42 -7.00 -3.96
CA ALA A 495 22.66 -5.76 -4.14
C ALA A 495 23.34 -4.78 -5.11
N LEU A 496 24.67 -4.78 -5.19
CA LEU A 496 25.45 -3.91 -6.07
C LEU A 496 25.22 -4.21 -7.55
N ILE A 497 24.79 -5.41 -7.93
CA ILE A 497 24.42 -5.75 -9.31
C ILE A 497 23.31 -4.80 -9.83
N PHE A 498 22.41 -4.37 -8.95
CA PHE A 498 21.33 -3.45 -9.30
C PHE A 498 21.73 -1.98 -9.29
N ALA A 499 22.93 -1.63 -8.81
CA ALA A 499 23.39 -0.22 -8.80
C ALA A 499 23.47 0.36 -10.23
N GLY A 500 23.95 -0.41 -11.20
CA GLY A 500 23.98 -0.02 -12.61
C GLY A 500 22.59 0.32 -13.18
N PRO A 501 21.63 -0.63 -13.19
CA PRO A 501 20.26 -0.38 -13.62
C PRO A 501 19.60 0.80 -12.90
N VAL A 502 19.70 0.89 -11.57
CA VAL A 502 19.11 1.97 -10.77
C VAL A 502 19.67 3.34 -11.15
N LEU A 503 20.99 3.46 -11.29
CA LEU A 503 21.62 4.74 -11.65
C LEU A 503 21.29 5.14 -13.09
N VAL A 504 21.39 4.22 -14.05
CA VAL A 504 21.09 4.49 -15.46
C VAL A 504 19.64 4.93 -15.65
N THR A 505 18.69 4.21 -15.05
CA THR A 505 17.27 4.56 -15.19
C THR A 505 16.94 5.86 -14.46
N SER A 506 17.48 6.10 -13.27
CA SER A 506 17.24 7.34 -12.51
C SER A 506 17.81 8.57 -13.23
N ILE A 507 18.99 8.45 -13.80
CA ILE A 507 19.57 9.51 -14.66
C ILE A 507 18.74 9.69 -15.92
N GLY A 508 18.29 8.58 -16.55
CA GLY A 508 17.42 8.62 -17.73
C GLY A 508 16.10 9.34 -17.47
N TYR A 509 15.44 9.04 -16.37
CA TYR A 509 14.21 9.74 -15.94
C TYR A 509 14.47 11.22 -15.63
N SER A 510 15.60 11.54 -15.02
CA SER A 510 15.97 12.93 -14.72
C SER A 510 16.19 13.74 -16.01
N LEU A 511 16.87 13.15 -16.99
CA LEU A 511 17.08 13.78 -18.31
C LEU A 511 15.76 13.93 -19.08
N LEU A 512 14.88 12.93 -19.02
CA LEU A 512 13.55 12.99 -19.64
C LEU A 512 12.70 14.10 -19.00
N ALA A 513 12.69 14.20 -17.68
CA ALA A 513 11.97 15.24 -16.95
C ALA A 513 12.55 16.63 -17.24
N LEU A 514 13.87 16.74 -17.35
CA LEU A 514 14.54 18.00 -17.70
C LEU A 514 14.23 18.40 -19.15
N TRP A 515 14.27 17.46 -20.10
CA TRP A 515 13.83 17.71 -21.47
C TRP A 515 12.39 18.21 -21.51
N TRP A 516 11.50 17.59 -20.75
CA TRP A 516 10.10 18.02 -20.62
C TRP A 516 10.01 19.44 -20.05
N ALA A 517 10.80 19.78 -19.02
CA ALA A 517 10.83 21.13 -18.46
C ALA A 517 11.29 22.17 -19.51
N ILE A 518 12.31 21.86 -20.33
CA ILE A 518 12.79 22.72 -21.41
C ILE A 518 11.71 22.95 -22.48
N GLU A 519 11.01 21.89 -22.88
CA GLU A 519 9.93 21.97 -23.87
C GLU A 519 8.78 22.83 -23.36
N GLN A 520 8.38 22.66 -22.09
CA GLN A 520 7.33 23.50 -21.47
C GLN A 520 7.75 24.99 -21.40
N PHE A 521 8.97 25.24 -21.01
CA PHE A 521 9.50 26.62 -20.95
C PHE A 521 9.68 27.25 -22.34
N SER A 522 9.79 26.44 -23.37
CA SER A 522 9.86 26.91 -24.77
C SER A 522 8.48 27.22 -25.37
N SER A 523 7.40 26.75 -24.74
CA SER A 523 6.02 26.92 -25.22
C SER A 523 5.46 28.28 -24.78
N GLU A 524 5.17 29.18 -25.75
CA GLU A 524 4.60 30.50 -25.45
C GLU A 524 3.21 30.40 -24.80
N GLY A 525 2.37 29.42 -25.22
CA GLY A 525 1.07 29.19 -24.64
C GLY A 525 1.07 28.78 -23.17
N VAL A 526 2.21 28.27 -22.66
CA VAL A 526 2.41 27.93 -21.24
C VAL A 526 2.95 29.12 -20.46
N LEU A 527 3.87 29.90 -21.09
CA LEU A 527 4.48 31.06 -20.45
C LEU A 527 3.51 32.22 -20.25
N PHE A 528 2.67 32.52 -21.25
CA PHE A 528 1.78 33.68 -21.27
C PHE A 528 0.29 33.31 -21.11
N ARG A 529 -0.02 32.20 -20.52
CA ARG A 529 -1.39 31.75 -20.29
C ARG A 529 -2.16 32.73 -19.40
N GLU A 530 -3.18 33.41 -19.95
CA GLU A 530 -4.06 34.34 -19.20
C GLU A 530 -5.03 33.60 -18.26
N GLY A 531 -5.44 34.32 -17.21
CA GLY A 531 -6.11 33.75 -16.05
C GLY A 531 -7.57 33.32 -16.26
N GLU A 532 -7.82 32.03 -16.31
CA GLU A 532 -9.10 31.49 -15.86
C GLU A 532 -9.01 31.11 -14.38
N ARG A 533 -9.78 31.77 -13.51
CA ARG A 533 -9.91 31.33 -12.12
C ARG A 533 -10.59 29.97 -12.14
N PHE A 534 -9.90 28.96 -11.63
CA PHE A 534 -10.51 27.65 -11.40
C PHE A 534 -11.50 27.79 -10.22
N GLU A 535 -12.74 28.16 -10.53
CA GLU A 535 -13.85 28.08 -9.61
C GLU A 535 -14.58 26.76 -9.87
N PRO A 536 -14.49 25.76 -8.95
CA PRO A 536 -15.09 24.44 -9.17
C PRO A 536 -16.58 24.52 -9.48
N ALA A 537 -17.30 25.45 -8.87
CA ALA A 537 -18.74 25.67 -9.09
C ALA A 537 -19.03 26.24 -10.48
N LEU A 538 -18.23 27.21 -10.96
CA LEU A 538 -18.33 27.75 -12.32
C LEU A 538 -17.88 26.72 -13.35
N TRP A 539 -16.79 25.96 -13.08
CA TRP A 539 -16.35 24.86 -13.93
C TRP A 539 -17.44 23.80 -14.09
N PHE A 540 -18.08 23.39 -12.99
CA PHE A 540 -19.19 22.42 -13.04
C PHE A 540 -20.41 22.98 -13.78
N LYS A 541 -20.70 24.28 -13.65
CA LYS A 541 -21.79 24.97 -14.35
C LYS A 541 -21.48 25.13 -15.83
N HIS A 542 -20.24 25.44 -16.23
CA HIS A 542 -19.80 25.45 -17.63
C HIS A 542 -19.80 24.04 -18.24
N LEU A 543 -19.37 23.03 -17.49
CA LEU A 543 -19.38 21.62 -17.91
C LEU A 543 -20.78 21.14 -18.32
N LEU A 544 -21.82 21.59 -17.62
CA LEU A 544 -23.21 21.20 -17.90
C LEU A 544 -23.92 22.10 -18.93
N ARG A 545 -23.49 23.35 -19.06
CA ARG A 545 -24.16 24.36 -19.88
C ARG A 545 -23.64 24.45 -21.33
N ASP A 546 -22.32 24.35 -21.50
CA ASP A 546 -21.66 24.53 -22.78
C ASP A 546 -21.21 23.19 -23.38
N LYS A 547 -22.21 22.42 -23.87
CA LYS A 547 -21.92 21.12 -24.49
C LYS A 547 -21.16 21.28 -25.78
N GLU A 548 -20.01 20.60 -25.86
CA GLU A 548 -19.20 20.55 -27.08
C GLU A 548 -19.48 19.28 -27.92
N PRO A 549 -19.13 19.26 -29.21
CA PRO A 549 -19.43 18.10 -30.08
C PRO A 549 -18.71 16.81 -29.66
N THR A 550 -17.53 16.94 -29.03
CA THR A 550 -16.65 15.83 -28.56
C THR A 550 -16.01 16.24 -27.25
N PRO A 551 -15.60 15.28 -26.41
CA PRO A 551 -14.98 15.57 -25.12
C PRO A 551 -13.69 16.38 -25.29
N SER A 552 -13.37 17.19 -24.28
CA SER A 552 -12.11 17.92 -24.16
C SER A 552 -11.01 16.97 -23.61
N PHE A 553 -9.74 17.42 -23.68
CA PHE A 553 -8.60 16.71 -23.11
C PHE A 553 -8.77 16.49 -21.58
N THR A 554 -9.25 17.51 -20.87
CA THR A 554 -9.46 17.48 -19.42
C THR A 554 -10.59 16.53 -19.03
N GLU A 555 -11.68 16.51 -19.77
CA GLU A 555 -12.80 15.58 -19.54
C GLU A 555 -12.38 14.13 -19.77
N ALA A 556 -11.54 13.86 -20.78
CA ALA A 556 -10.99 12.53 -21.03
C ALA A 556 -10.09 12.08 -19.87
N GLY A 557 -9.21 12.95 -19.38
CA GLY A 557 -8.39 12.69 -18.20
C GLY A 557 -9.22 12.46 -16.93
N PHE A 558 -10.25 13.27 -16.72
CA PHE A 558 -11.17 13.12 -15.58
C PHE A 558 -11.95 11.79 -15.62
N CYS A 559 -12.42 11.39 -16.81
CA CYS A 559 -13.07 10.09 -16.99
C CYS A 559 -12.15 8.94 -16.60
N PHE A 560 -10.89 8.97 -17.01
CA PHE A 560 -9.89 7.97 -16.61
C PHE A 560 -9.70 7.93 -15.09
N VAL A 561 -9.53 9.09 -14.45
CA VAL A 561 -9.39 9.17 -12.98
C VAL A 561 -10.62 8.62 -12.27
N LEU A 562 -11.82 8.92 -12.78
CA LEU A 562 -13.08 8.41 -12.22
C LEU A 562 -13.16 6.88 -12.33
N ILE A 563 -12.78 6.30 -13.48
CA ILE A 563 -12.71 4.84 -13.68
C ILE A 563 -11.72 4.23 -12.67
N MET A 564 -10.51 4.80 -12.54
CA MET A 564 -9.49 4.30 -11.60
C MET A 564 -9.95 4.34 -10.15
N LEU A 565 -10.59 5.44 -9.74
CA LEU A 565 -11.13 5.59 -8.39
C LEU A 565 -12.24 4.57 -8.12
N ALA A 566 -13.19 4.42 -9.05
CA ALA A 566 -14.26 3.44 -8.95
C ALA A 566 -13.73 2.00 -8.89
N GLN A 567 -12.70 1.69 -9.67
CA GLN A 567 -12.03 0.39 -9.66
C GLN A 567 -11.34 0.11 -8.32
N PHE A 568 -10.63 1.09 -7.78
CA PHE A 568 -9.98 0.97 -6.46
C PHE A 568 -11.01 0.72 -5.34
N VAL A 569 -12.11 1.47 -5.32
CA VAL A 569 -13.18 1.31 -4.33
C VAL A 569 -13.87 -0.05 -4.46
N SER A 570 -14.14 -0.50 -5.70
CA SER A 570 -14.82 -1.77 -5.96
C SER A 570 -13.98 -3.01 -5.61
N MET A 571 -12.65 -2.92 -5.68
CA MET A 571 -11.75 -4.03 -5.41
C MET A 571 -11.96 -4.61 -3.99
N ARG A 572 -12.17 -3.74 -2.99
CA ARG A 572 -12.47 -4.16 -1.61
C ARG A 572 -13.85 -4.82 -1.49
N ALA A 573 -14.86 -4.24 -2.13
CA ALA A 573 -16.22 -4.76 -2.11
C ALA A 573 -16.30 -6.14 -2.80
N PHE A 574 -15.61 -6.31 -3.93
CA PHE A 574 -15.56 -7.59 -4.65
C PHE A 574 -14.84 -8.67 -3.85
N GLY A 575 -13.72 -8.35 -3.18
CA GLY A 575 -13.02 -9.28 -2.30
C GLY A 575 -13.94 -9.83 -1.19
N GLN A 576 -14.72 -8.97 -0.55
CA GLN A 576 -15.69 -9.38 0.47
C GLN A 576 -16.84 -10.21 -0.11
N SER A 577 -17.34 -9.86 -1.28
CA SER A 577 -18.43 -10.60 -1.94
C SER A 577 -17.99 -12.00 -2.35
N ILE A 578 -16.77 -12.17 -2.84
CA ILE A 578 -16.21 -13.48 -3.22
C ILE A 578 -15.93 -14.34 -1.99
N ALA A 579 -15.44 -13.75 -0.90
CA ALA A 579 -15.15 -14.48 0.34
C ALA A 579 -16.41 -15.07 1.00
N ALA A 580 -17.59 -14.54 0.70
CA ALA A 580 -18.87 -15.02 1.21
C ALA A 580 -19.49 -16.17 0.37
N VAL A 581 -18.88 -16.54 -0.76
CA VAL A 581 -19.41 -17.55 -1.70
C VAL A 581 -18.81 -18.91 -1.41
N ALA A 582 -19.62 -19.97 -1.51
CA ALA A 582 -19.17 -21.35 -1.40
C ALA A 582 -18.10 -21.69 -2.48
N PRO A 583 -17.07 -22.50 -2.17
CA PRO A 583 -15.97 -22.79 -3.10
C PRO A 583 -16.42 -23.31 -4.47
N GLU A 584 -17.48 -24.11 -4.53
CA GLU A 584 -18.05 -24.69 -5.75
C GLU A 584 -18.65 -23.63 -6.69
N GLN A 585 -19.15 -22.52 -6.15
CA GLN A 585 -19.78 -21.45 -6.93
C GLN A 585 -18.83 -20.26 -7.17
N MET A 586 -17.62 -20.29 -6.64
CA MET A 586 -16.67 -19.19 -6.67
C MET A 586 -16.32 -18.79 -8.11
N GLY A 587 -16.08 -19.75 -9.02
CA GLY A 587 -15.73 -19.46 -10.42
C GLY A 587 -16.83 -18.70 -11.14
N ALA A 588 -18.08 -19.15 -11.04
CA ALA A 588 -19.23 -18.48 -11.66
C ALA A 588 -19.50 -17.10 -11.05
N ALA A 589 -19.32 -16.94 -9.73
CA ALA A 589 -19.46 -15.66 -9.05
C ALA A 589 -18.38 -14.65 -9.50
N MET A 590 -17.12 -15.07 -9.61
CA MET A 590 -16.03 -14.24 -10.13
C MET A 590 -16.31 -13.75 -11.56
N MET A 591 -16.78 -14.62 -12.45
CA MET A 591 -17.11 -14.24 -13.83
C MET A 591 -18.27 -13.24 -13.91
N ARG A 592 -19.31 -13.42 -13.10
CA ARG A 592 -20.44 -12.46 -13.02
C ARG A 592 -19.97 -11.10 -12.50
N LEU A 593 -19.12 -11.08 -11.47
CA LEU A 593 -18.54 -9.85 -10.92
C LEU A 593 -17.66 -9.13 -11.94
N LEU A 594 -16.89 -9.86 -12.76
CA LEU A 594 -16.13 -9.28 -13.86
C LEU A 594 -17.02 -8.56 -14.87
N VAL A 595 -18.14 -9.18 -15.30
CA VAL A 595 -19.08 -8.52 -16.22
C VAL A 595 -19.66 -7.27 -15.58
N ILE A 596 -20.06 -7.33 -14.30
CA ILE A 596 -20.59 -6.15 -13.57
C ILE A 596 -19.53 -5.07 -13.50
N GLN A 597 -18.27 -5.42 -13.19
CA GLN A 597 -17.14 -4.47 -13.16
C GLN A 597 -16.96 -3.78 -14.51
N GLN A 598 -16.94 -4.53 -15.60
CA GLN A 598 -16.79 -3.95 -16.94
C GLN A 598 -17.91 -2.97 -17.28
N MET A 599 -19.15 -3.33 -16.97
CA MET A 599 -20.31 -2.49 -17.27
C MET A 599 -20.42 -1.26 -16.37
N ALA A 600 -20.36 -1.48 -15.05
CA ALA A 600 -20.63 -0.42 -14.06
C ALA A 600 -19.45 0.51 -13.84
N ILE A 601 -18.20 -0.02 -13.87
CA ILE A 601 -17.00 0.73 -13.51
C ILE A 601 -16.27 1.28 -14.72
N VAL A 602 -16.19 0.52 -15.81
CA VAL A 602 -15.45 0.94 -17.00
C VAL A 602 -16.35 1.66 -18.00
N ALA A 603 -17.46 1.04 -18.42
CA ALA A 603 -18.32 1.61 -19.46
C ALA A 603 -19.23 2.74 -18.95
N CYS A 604 -19.84 2.59 -17.77
CA CYS A 604 -20.83 3.52 -17.26
C CYS A 604 -20.31 4.97 -17.10
N PRO A 605 -19.13 5.24 -16.51
CA PRO A 605 -18.59 6.60 -16.42
C PRO A 605 -18.40 7.25 -17.79
N ALA A 606 -17.83 6.51 -18.75
CA ALA A 606 -17.59 7.02 -20.10
C ALA A 606 -18.92 7.30 -20.85
N LEU A 607 -19.91 6.39 -20.73
CA LEU A 607 -21.24 6.58 -21.32
C LEU A 607 -21.95 7.78 -20.70
N PHE A 608 -21.97 7.85 -19.37
CA PHE A 608 -22.62 8.95 -18.65
C PHE A 608 -22.02 10.30 -19.01
N MET A 609 -20.69 10.41 -19.00
CA MET A 609 -20.00 11.62 -19.40
C MET A 609 -20.23 11.95 -20.88
N GLY A 610 -20.19 10.95 -21.75
CA GLY A 610 -20.45 11.15 -23.17
C GLY A 610 -21.86 11.64 -23.49
N LEU A 611 -22.88 11.18 -22.78
CA LEU A 611 -24.26 11.59 -22.91
C LEU A 611 -24.53 12.99 -22.33
N ILE A 612 -23.92 13.29 -21.19
CA ILE A 612 -24.20 14.54 -20.47
C ILE A 612 -23.34 15.69 -21.00
N LEU A 613 -22.05 15.47 -21.27
CA LEU A 613 -21.10 16.54 -21.60
C LEU A 613 -21.00 16.83 -23.10
N THR A 614 -21.40 15.90 -23.99
CA THR A 614 -21.21 16.07 -25.42
C THR A 614 -22.53 16.20 -26.20
N THR A 615 -22.51 16.92 -27.30
CA THR A 615 -23.69 17.07 -28.17
C THR A 615 -23.82 15.96 -29.21
N SER A 616 -22.74 15.24 -29.52
CA SER A 616 -22.73 14.17 -30.53
C SER A 616 -22.13 12.85 -30.00
N VAL A 617 -22.97 12.03 -29.41
CA VAL A 617 -22.64 10.66 -28.94
C VAL A 617 -21.97 9.84 -30.06
N ARG A 618 -22.46 9.99 -31.32
CA ARG A 618 -21.92 9.27 -32.49
C ARG A 618 -20.46 9.67 -32.80
N ARG A 619 -20.11 10.96 -32.65
CA ARG A 619 -18.72 11.43 -32.84
C ARG A 619 -17.84 11.07 -31.64
N THR A 620 -18.35 11.24 -30.43
CA THR A 620 -17.67 10.94 -29.16
C THR A 620 -17.21 9.50 -29.12
N PHE A 621 -18.09 8.54 -29.39
CA PHE A 621 -17.79 7.11 -29.34
C PHE A 621 -17.40 6.52 -30.70
N ARG A 622 -17.16 7.36 -31.75
CA ARG A 622 -16.76 6.92 -33.11
C ARG A 622 -17.68 5.84 -33.68
N LEU A 623 -19.00 5.96 -33.49
CA LEU A 623 -19.99 5.00 -33.95
C LEU A 623 -20.27 5.19 -35.46
N ARG A 624 -19.32 4.77 -36.28
CA ARG A 624 -19.38 4.81 -37.75
C ARG A 624 -19.00 3.43 -38.31
N TRP A 625 -19.62 3.07 -39.42
CA TRP A 625 -19.26 1.84 -40.12
C TRP A 625 -17.89 2.00 -40.81
N PRO A 626 -16.89 1.11 -40.51
CA PRO A 626 -15.51 1.31 -40.98
C PRO A 626 -15.26 0.73 -42.37
N GLY A 627 -16.22 0.03 -42.94
CA GLY A 627 -16.05 -0.80 -44.13
C GLY A 627 -15.58 -2.24 -43.79
N THR A 628 -15.95 -3.17 -44.65
CA THR A 628 -15.73 -4.61 -44.46
C THR A 628 -14.24 -5.01 -44.39
N LYS A 629 -13.38 -4.33 -45.18
CA LYS A 629 -11.91 -4.60 -45.19
C LYS A 629 -11.26 -4.33 -43.86
N PHE A 630 -11.62 -3.24 -43.15
CA PHE A 630 -11.08 -2.96 -41.82
C PHE A 630 -11.53 -3.97 -40.77
N LEU A 631 -12.80 -4.43 -40.85
CA LEU A 631 -13.31 -5.47 -39.96
C LEU A 631 -12.61 -6.81 -40.21
N ALA A 632 -12.36 -7.19 -41.46
CA ALA A 632 -11.66 -8.41 -41.80
C ALA A 632 -10.21 -8.40 -41.29
N VAL A 633 -9.47 -7.30 -41.50
CA VAL A 633 -8.11 -7.16 -40.97
C VAL A 633 -8.10 -7.16 -39.45
N ALA A 634 -9.05 -6.48 -38.80
CA ALA A 634 -9.18 -6.47 -37.36
C ALA A 634 -9.51 -7.85 -36.76
N ALA A 635 -10.23 -8.70 -37.48
CA ALA A 635 -10.51 -10.08 -37.06
C ALA A 635 -9.32 -11.04 -37.28
N LEU A 636 -8.49 -10.79 -38.28
CA LEU A 636 -7.34 -11.65 -38.60
C LEU A 636 -6.08 -11.28 -37.83
N LEU A 637 -5.86 -9.99 -37.52
CA LEU A 637 -4.68 -9.50 -36.83
C LEU A 637 -4.44 -10.13 -35.44
N PRO A 638 -5.46 -10.44 -34.62
CA PRO A 638 -5.29 -11.16 -33.37
C PRO A 638 -4.62 -12.52 -33.53
N LEU A 639 -4.91 -13.29 -34.61
CA LEU A 639 -4.33 -14.59 -34.85
C LEU A 639 -2.80 -14.55 -34.98
N THR A 640 -2.28 -13.46 -35.50
CA THR A 640 -0.84 -13.27 -35.69
C THR A 640 -0.17 -12.47 -34.55
N LEU A 641 -0.88 -11.57 -33.91
CA LEU A 641 -0.33 -10.74 -32.86
C LEU A 641 -0.34 -11.42 -31.48
N HIS A 642 -1.32 -12.29 -31.21
CA HIS A 642 -1.44 -13.00 -29.94
C HIS A 642 -0.24 -13.91 -29.62
N PRO A 643 0.29 -14.75 -30.54
CA PRO A 643 1.50 -15.51 -30.28
C PRO A 643 2.71 -14.65 -29.93
N LEU A 644 2.90 -13.51 -30.62
CA LEU A 644 4.00 -12.58 -30.39
C LEU A 644 3.90 -11.93 -29.01
N SER A 645 2.70 -11.49 -28.63
CA SER A 645 2.43 -10.89 -27.34
C SER A 645 2.71 -11.86 -26.18
N LEU A 646 2.28 -13.10 -26.31
CA LEU A 646 2.49 -14.13 -25.29
C LEU A 646 3.97 -14.45 -25.08
N GLU A 647 4.70 -14.71 -26.17
CA GLU A 647 6.12 -15.04 -26.10
C GLU A 647 6.95 -13.84 -25.59
N LEU A 648 6.55 -12.63 -25.94
CA LEU A 648 7.18 -11.42 -25.39
C LEU A 648 7.00 -11.34 -23.88
N VAL A 649 5.79 -11.51 -23.36
CA VAL A 649 5.53 -11.48 -21.91
C VAL A 649 6.22 -12.64 -21.21
N ALA A 650 6.22 -13.84 -21.80
CA ALA A 650 6.89 -15.00 -21.25
C ALA A 650 8.41 -14.82 -21.20
N SER A 651 9.02 -14.26 -22.25
CA SER A 651 10.47 -13.98 -22.29
C SER A 651 10.89 -12.90 -21.27
N LEU A 652 9.98 -12.04 -20.86
CA LEU A 652 10.18 -11.01 -19.84
C LEU A 652 9.71 -11.43 -18.44
N SER A 653 9.32 -12.69 -18.24
CA SER A 653 8.83 -13.19 -16.94
C SER A 653 9.84 -13.02 -15.81
N TRP A 654 11.14 -13.08 -16.11
CA TRP A 654 12.23 -12.85 -15.16
C TRP A 654 12.31 -11.41 -14.66
N PHE A 655 11.76 -10.47 -15.43
CA PHE A 655 11.78 -9.03 -15.10
C PHE A 655 10.62 -8.63 -14.21
N PHE A 656 9.44 -9.21 -14.41
CA PHE A 656 8.24 -8.81 -13.70
C PHE A 656 8.06 -9.54 -12.35
N PRO A 657 7.41 -8.91 -11.36
CA PRO A 657 7.01 -9.57 -10.12
C PRO A 657 6.06 -10.74 -10.41
N GLN A 658 6.01 -11.71 -9.50
CA GLN A 658 5.05 -12.81 -9.61
C GLN A 658 3.62 -12.30 -9.60
N LEU A 659 2.72 -13.01 -10.30
CA LEU A 659 1.30 -12.66 -10.31
C LEU A 659 0.71 -12.80 -8.91
N PRO A 660 -0.10 -11.83 -8.45
CA PRO A 660 -0.84 -11.97 -7.21
C PRO A 660 -1.73 -13.22 -7.23
N GLU A 661 -1.85 -13.91 -6.11
CA GLU A 661 -2.65 -15.15 -6.01
C GLU A 661 -4.09 -15.01 -6.54
N GLY A 662 -4.73 -13.86 -6.28
CA GLY A 662 -6.07 -13.58 -6.80
C GLY A 662 -6.13 -13.57 -8.32
N ALA A 663 -5.11 -12.98 -8.98
CA ALA A 663 -5.01 -12.96 -10.44
C ALA A 663 -4.71 -14.35 -11.00
N ALA A 664 -3.83 -15.12 -10.34
CA ALA A 664 -3.53 -16.48 -10.72
C ALA A 664 -4.78 -17.39 -10.61
N ARG A 665 -5.57 -17.25 -9.55
CA ARG A 665 -6.86 -17.97 -9.39
C ARG A 665 -7.85 -17.60 -10.49
N LEU A 666 -7.95 -16.31 -10.83
CA LEU A 666 -8.82 -15.85 -11.92
C LEU A 666 -8.40 -16.46 -13.27
N MET A 667 -7.11 -16.52 -13.57
CA MET A 667 -6.61 -17.16 -14.79
C MET A 667 -6.94 -18.66 -14.80
N LYS A 668 -6.80 -19.34 -13.67
CA LYS A 668 -7.17 -20.77 -13.56
C LYS A 668 -8.66 -21.01 -13.84
N THR A 669 -9.54 -20.06 -13.55
CA THR A 669 -10.97 -20.17 -13.88
C THR A 669 -11.24 -20.20 -15.39
N MET A 670 -10.33 -19.65 -16.22
CA MET A 670 -10.44 -19.72 -17.68
C MET A 670 -10.24 -21.14 -18.22
N SER A 671 -9.41 -21.94 -17.55
CA SER A 671 -9.15 -23.35 -17.91
C SER A 671 -10.13 -24.33 -17.28
N ASP A 672 -11.00 -23.89 -16.38
CA ASP A 672 -11.95 -24.75 -15.68
C ASP A 672 -13.01 -25.31 -16.64
N HIS A 673 -13.01 -26.64 -16.80
CA HIS A 673 -13.93 -27.36 -17.69
C HIS A 673 -15.36 -27.43 -17.16
N GLU A 674 -15.59 -27.22 -15.86
CA GLU A 674 -16.91 -27.21 -15.27
C GLU A 674 -17.72 -25.95 -15.62
N GLN A 675 -17.01 -24.86 -15.97
CA GLN A 675 -17.67 -23.59 -16.29
C GLN A 675 -18.11 -23.52 -17.74
N PRO A 676 -19.34 -23.00 -18.03
CA PRO A 676 -19.87 -22.92 -19.38
C PRO A 676 -19.04 -21.92 -20.24
N VAL A 677 -18.62 -22.38 -21.44
CA VAL A 677 -17.78 -21.60 -22.37
C VAL A 677 -18.35 -20.22 -22.69
N TRP A 678 -19.68 -20.13 -22.85
CA TRP A 678 -20.32 -18.86 -23.16
C TRP A 678 -20.13 -17.82 -22.04
N LEU A 679 -20.13 -18.25 -20.77
CA LEU A 679 -19.95 -17.36 -19.62
C LEU A 679 -18.49 -16.88 -19.53
N ILE A 680 -17.54 -17.77 -19.83
CA ILE A 680 -16.11 -17.41 -19.91
C ILE A 680 -15.87 -16.40 -21.04
N LEU A 681 -16.39 -16.66 -22.24
CA LEU A 681 -16.26 -15.75 -23.37
C LEU A 681 -16.98 -14.40 -23.12
N LEU A 682 -18.09 -14.42 -22.42
CA LEU A 682 -18.78 -13.16 -22.05
C LEU A 682 -17.93 -12.34 -21.09
N SER A 683 -17.37 -12.95 -20.05
CA SER A 683 -16.64 -12.24 -18.98
C SER A 683 -15.23 -11.83 -19.36
N PHE A 684 -14.49 -12.68 -20.09
CA PHE A 684 -13.09 -12.41 -20.44
C PHE A 684 -12.89 -11.82 -21.85
N ALA A 685 -13.85 -11.96 -22.76
CA ALA A 685 -13.70 -11.47 -24.14
C ALA A 685 -14.74 -10.41 -24.53
N ALA A 686 -16.03 -10.71 -24.45
CA ALA A 686 -17.06 -9.83 -25.00
C ALA A 686 -17.27 -8.58 -24.14
N ALA A 687 -17.43 -8.71 -22.83
CA ALA A 687 -17.65 -7.55 -21.95
C ALA A 687 -16.43 -6.61 -21.93
N PRO A 688 -15.18 -7.07 -21.74
CA PRO A 688 -14.01 -6.20 -21.86
C PRO A 688 -13.91 -5.53 -23.23
N ALA A 689 -14.04 -6.28 -24.33
CA ALA A 689 -13.92 -5.72 -25.69
C ALA A 689 -14.93 -4.59 -25.97
N ILE A 690 -16.14 -4.68 -25.47
CA ILE A 690 -17.14 -3.63 -25.65
C ILE A 690 -16.90 -2.46 -24.69
N CYS A 691 -16.77 -2.75 -23.41
CA CYS A 691 -16.73 -1.73 -22.35
C CYS A 691 -15.43 -0.92 -22.38
N GLU A 692 -14.30 -1.58 -22.54
CA GLU A 692 -12.98 -0.93 -22.54
C GLU A 692 -12.75 -0.16 -23.84
N GLU A 693 -13.15 -0.69 -25.01
CA GLU A 693 -13.03 0.06 -26.26
C GLU A 693 -13.93 1.28 -26.25
N LEU A 694 -15.13 1.18 -25.71
CA LEU A 694 -16.06 2.31 -25.60
C LEU A 694 -15.48 3.41 -24.69
N ALA A 695 -14.86 3.05 -23.57
CA ALA A 695 -14.24 4.00 -22.66
C ALA A 695 -12.95 4.60 -23.26
N PHE A 696 -12.00 3.76 -23.70
CA PHE A 696 -10.66 4.21 -24.08
C PHE A 696 -10.54 4.67 -25.55
N ARG A 697 -11.16 3.98 -26.52
CA ARG A 697 -11.09 4.36 -27.96
C ARG A 697 -12.25 5.24 -28.38
N GLY A 698 -13.38 5.10 -27.68
CA GLY A 698 -14.51 6.01 -27.81
C GLY A 698 -14.20 7.34 -27.13
N PHE A 699 -14.37 7.42 -25.82
CA PHE A 699 -14.34 8.68 -25.07
C PHE A 699 -12.93 9.25 -24.88
N VAL A 700 -12.00 8.47 -24.29
CA VAL A 700 -10.66 8.96 -23.90
C VAL A 700 -9.81 9.34 -25.11
N LEU A 701 -9.67 8.47 -26.11
CA LEU A 701 -8.90 8.78 -27.32
C LEU A 701 -9.49 9.94 -28.09
N THR A 702 -10.81 10.09 -28.15
CA THR A 702 -11.46 11.18 -28.83
C THR A 702 -11.15 12.52 -28.17
N GLY A 703 -11.19 12.59 -26.82
CA GLY A 703 -10.81 13.77 -26.06
C GLY A 703 -9.33 14.13 -26.22
N PHE A 704 -8.43 13.16 -26.09
CA PHE A 704 -6.99 13.41 -26.26
C PHE A 704 -6.60 13.81 -27.69
N SER A 705 -7.34 13.36 -28.70
CA SER A 705 -7.05 13.67 -30.11
C SER A 705 -7.59 15.02 -30.59
N ARG A 706 -8.35 15.75 -29.77
CA ARG A 706 -9.01 17.02 -30.14
C ARG A 706 -8.04 18.09 -30.64
N ASN A 707 -6.84 18.17 -30.08
CA ASN A 707 -5.82 19.16 -30.44
C ASN A 707 -4.97 18.78 -31.68
N GLY A 708 -5.38 17.78 -32.47
CA GLY A 708 -4.72 17.38 -33.72
C GLY A 708 -3.45 16.51 -33.52
N ARG A 709 -2.93 16.33 -32.30
CA ARG A 709 -1.74 15.52 -32.02
C ARG A 709 -2.11 14.02 -31.89
N THR A 710 -2.50 13.40 -32.99
CA THR A 710 -3.04 12.03 -33.01
C THR A 710 -2.06 11.00 -32.45
N GLY A 711 -0.77 11.10 -32.72
CA GLY A 711 0.24 10.16 -32.21
C GLY A 711 0.34 10.21 -30.68
N LEU A 712 0.40 11.40 -30.09
CA LEU A 712 0.41 11.60 -28.65
C LEU A 712 -0.89 11.07 -28.00
N ALA A 713 -2.02 11.32 -28.62
CA ALA A 713 -3.32 10.85 -28.13
C ALA A 713 -3.40 9.32 -28.10
N ILE A 714 -2.87 8.63 -29.13
CA ILE A 714 -2.76 7.16 -29.16
C ILE A 714 -1.88 6.68 -27.99
N GLY A 715 -0.70 7.30 -27.81
CA GLY A 715 0.23 6.94 -26.73
C GLY A 715 -0.40 7.11 -25.35
N LEU A 716 -1.01 8.26 -25.07
CA LEU A 716 -1.67 8.54 -23.79
C LEU A 716 -2.86 7.59 -23.53
N SER A 717 -3.70 7.36 -24.56
CA SER A 717 -4.82 6.41 -24.43
C SER A 717 -4.34 4.97 -24.23
N ALA A 718 -3.21 4.59 -24.81
CA ALA A 718 -2.62 3.26 -24.61
C ALA A 718 -2.05 3.11 -23.18
N VAL A 719 -1.34 4.11 -22.68
CA VAL A 719 -0.79 4.11 -21.31
C VAL A 719 -1.91 4.07 -20.27
N THR A 720 -2.94 4.93 -20.41
CA THR A 720 -4.08 4.93 -19.48
C THR A 720 -4.84 3.61 -19.52
N PHE A 721 -5.00 2.99 -20.69
CA PHE A 721 -5.57 1.67 -20.85
C PHE A 721 -4.73 0.59 -20.14
N GLY A 722 -3.42 0.61 -20.31
CA GLY A 722 -2.51 -0.30 -19.61
C GLY A 722 -2.59 -0.14 -18.10
N VAL A 723 -2.48 1.09 -17.59
CA VAL A 723 -2.49 1.38 -16.14
C VAL A 723 -3.77 0.90 -15.45
N MET A 724 -4.91 0.90 -16.15
CA MET A 724 -6.18 0.37 -15.64
C MET A 724 -6.06 -1.08 -15.13
N HIS A 725 -5.16 -1.88 -15.70
CA HIS A 725 -5.00 -3.30 -15.33
C HIS A 725 -4.26 -3.53 -14.00
N MET A 726 -3.54 -2.53 -13.48
CA MET A 726 -2.86 -2.50 -12.17
C MET A 726 -1.82 -3.62 -11.91
N ILE A 727 -1.73 -4.66 -12.73
CA ILE A 727 -0.74 -5.74 -12.64
C ILE A 727 0.39 -5.44 -13.64
N PRO A 728 1.66 -5.34 -13.22
CA PRO A 728 2.76 -4.87 -14.06
C PRO A 728 2.88 -5.57 -15.41
N GLN A 729 2.76 -6.89 -15.47
CA GLN A 729 2.78 -7.67 -16.71
C GLN A 729 1.61 -7.30 -17.63
N GLN A 730 0.42 -7.13 -17.06
CA GLN A 730 -0.78 -6.73 -17.80
C GLN A 730 -0.71 -5.27 -18.23
N VAL A 731 -0.19 -4.37 -17.37
CA VAL A 731 0.05 -2.95 -17.73
C VAL A 731 0.95 -2.87 -18.96
N PHE A 732 2.05 -3.61 -19.00
CA PHE A 732 2.96 -3.64 -20.12
C PHE A 732 2.28 -4.18 -21.38
N ASN A 733 1.69 -5.37 -21.31
CA ASN A 733 1.04 -6.02 -22.44
C ASN A 733 -0.15 -5.21 -22.97
N ALA A 734 -1.03 -4.72 -22.08
CA ALA A 734 -2.19 -3.93 -22.44
C ALA A 734 -1.79 -2.55 -23.02
N THR A 735 -0.68 -1.94 -22.58
CA THR A 735 -0.16 -0.71 -23.19
C THR A 735 0.26 -0.97 -24.64
N LEU A 736 1.01 -2.05 -24.91
CA LEU A 736 1.41 -2.41 -26.29
C LEU A 736 0.18 -2.71 -27.16
N LEU A 737 -0.76 -3.48 -26.65
CA LEU A 737 -2.03 -3.75 -27.33
C LEU A 737 -2.85 -2.46 -27.54
N GLY A 738 -2.79 -1.58 -26.54
CA GLY A 738 -3.41 -0.26 -26.55
C GLY A 738 -2.94 0.63 -27.71
N LEU A 739 -1.65 0.58 -28.06
CA LEU A 739 -1.08 1.30 -29.19
C LEU A 739 -1.66 0.76 -30.51
N VAL A 740 -1.78 -0.54 -30.67
CA VAL A 740 -2.38 -1.19 -31.86
C VAL A 740 -3.86 -0.80 -31.99
N LEU A 741 -4.62 -0.95 -30.93
CA LEU A 741 -6.05 -0.59 -30.87
C LEU A 741 -6.29 0.92 -31.13
N GLY A 742 -5.43 1.76 -30.54
CA GLY A 742 -5.45 3.21 -30.80
C GLY A 742 -5.17 3.55 -32.26
N LEU A 743 -4.20 2.87 -32.87
CA LEU A 743 -3.91 3.01 -34.32
C LEU A 743 -5.10 2.57 -35.17
N ILE A 744 -5.71 1.42 -34.88
CA ILE A 744 -6.89 0.90 -35.58
C ILE A 744 -8.04 1.93 -35.49
N ALA A 745 -8.36 2.41 -34.27
CA ALA A 745 -9.44 3.37 -34.05
C ALA A 745 -9.18 4.74 -34.72
N ALA A 746 -7.93 5.23 -34.68
CA ALA A 746 -7.57 6.50 -35.30
C ALA A 746 -7.62 6.44 -36.82
N ARG A 747 -7.19 5.32 -37.43
CA ARG A 747 -7.14 5.16 -38.90
C ARG A 747 -8.47 4.74 -39.50
N SER A 748 -9.27 3.92 -38.85
CA SER A 748 -10.60 3.54 -39.29
C SER A 748 -11.67 4.64 -39.02
N GLY A 749 -11.42 5.49 -38.03
CA GLY A 749 -12.38 6.46 -37.49
C GLY A 749 -13.61 5.81 -36.86
N SER A 750 -13.52 4.54 -36.46
CA SER A 750 -14.58 3.69 -35.93
C SER A 750 -14.16 2.90 -34.73
N LEU A 751 -15.09 2.67 -33.81
CA LEU A 751 -14.94 1.81 -32.65
C LEU A 751 -14.97 0.32 -33.00
N PHE A 752 -15.79 -0.06 -33.99
CA PHE A 752 -16.11 -1.47 -34.28
C PHE A 752 -14.89 -2.36 -34.60
N PRO A 753 -13.89 -1.95 -35.40
CA PRO A 753 -12.71 -2.79 -35.65
C PRO A 753 -11.90 -3.03 -34.38
N GLY A 754 -11.85 -2.07 -33.45
CA GLY A 754 -11.23 -2.24 -32.13
C GLY A 754 -11.94 -3.30 -31.30
N VAL A 755 -13.26 -3.24 -31.22
CA VAL A 755 -14.09 -4.22 -30.51
C VAL A 755 -13.89 -5.63 -31.09
N VAL A 756 -13.92 -5.76 -32.44
CA VAL A 756 -13.70 -7.06 -33.12
C VAL A 756 -12.31 -7.59 -32.82
N PHE A 757 -11.26 -6.79 -32.97
CA PHE A 757 -9.90 -7.17 -32.65
C PHE A 757 -9.77 -7.65 -31.19
N HIS A 758 -10.25 -6.83 -30.26
CA HIS A 758 -10.11 -7.08 -28.82
C HIS A 758 -10.87 -8.37 -28.40
N PHE A 759 -12.09 -8.55 -28.91
CA PHE A 759 -12.87 -9.77 -28.70
C PHE A 759 -12.12 -11.03 -29.16
N PHE A 760 -11.61 -11.04 -30.39
CA PHE A 760 -10.87 -12.20 -30.92
C PHE A 760 -9.54 -12.42 -30.19
N PHE A 761 -8.83 -11.35 -29.80
CA PHE A 761 -7.59 -11.45 -29.07
C PHE A 761 -7.78 -12.12 -27.70
N ASN A 762 -8.77 -11.68 -26.95
CA ASN A 762 -9.09 -12.28 -25.65
C ASN A 762 -9.71 -13.68 -25.78
N SER A 763 -10.50 -13.94 -26.81
CA SER A 763 -11.03 -15.27 -27.09
C SER A 763 -9.92 -16.28 -27.38
N LEU A 764 -8.88 -15.87 -28.12
CA LEU A 764 -7.70 -16.73 -28.36
C LEU A 764 -6.96 -17.09 -27.08
N ALA A 765 -6.87 -16.18 -26.13
CA ALA A 765 -6.28 -16.47 -24.81
C ALA A 765 -7.07 -17.58 -24.08
N VAL A 766 -8.41 -17.48 -24.07
CA VAL A 766 -9.30 -18.49 -23.47
C VAL A 766 -9.15 -19.84 -24.18
N VAL A 767 -9.18 -19.85 -25.52
CA VAL A 767 -9.06 -21.09 -26.32
C VAL A 767 -7.70 -21.74 -26.08
N ARG A 768 -6.62 -20.95 -26.10
CA ARG A 768 -5.25 -21.48 -25.86
C ARG A 768 -5.15 -22.14 -24.47
N GLU A 769 -5.69 -21.50 -23.45
CA GLU A 769 -5.61 -22.01 -22.07
C GLU A 769 -6.34 -23.35 -21.94
N ARG A 770 -7.55 -23.45 -22.49
CA ARG A 770 -8.32 -24.69 -22.48
C ARG A 770 -7.71 -25.81 -23.34
N VAL A 771 -7.23 -25.45 -24.52
CA VAL A 771 -6.57 -26.44 -25.39
C VAL A 771 -5.25 -26.90 -24.78
N GLY A 772 -4.49 -25.98 -24.17
CA GLY A 772 -3.23 -26.29 -23.49
C GLY A 772 -3.42 -27.26 -22.32
N THR A 773 -4.44 -27.08 -21.50
CA THR A 773 -4.75 -28.00 -20.39
C THR A 773 -5.24 -29.34 -20.90
N ALA A 774 -6.14 -29.38 -21.90
CA ALA A 774 -6.64 -30.64 -22.48
C ALA A 774 -5.52 -31.49 -23.12
N ILE A 775 -4.52 -30.86 -23.76
CA ILE A 775 -3.37 -31.53 -24.33
C ILE A 775 -2.41 -32.04 -23.24
N ALA A 776 -2.19 -31.26 -22.18
CA ALA A 776 -1.35 -31.64 -21.05
C ALA A 776 -1.89 -32.87 -20.31
N ASP A 777 -3.22 -33.02 -20.26
CA ASP A 777 -3.91 -34.11 -19.53
C ASP A 777 -3.97 -35.44 -20.30
N GLY A 778 -3.72 -35.50 -21.62
CA GLY A 778 -3.92 -36.73 -22.33
C GLY A 778 -3.15 -37.01 -23.64
N HIS A 779 -2.62 -36.01 -24.33
CA HIS A 779 -2.16 -36.14 -25.71
C HIS A 779 -0.79 -35.53 -26.05
N THR A 780 0.09 -35.39 -25.07
CA THR A 780 1.42 -34.77 -25.26
C THR A 780 2.32 -35.56 -26.22
N GLU A 781 2.24 -36.91 -26.23
CA GLU A 781 3.07 -37.76 -27.07
C GLU A 781 2.67 -37.71 -28.56
N GLU A 782 1.36 -37.64 -28.85
CA GLU A 782 0.85 -37.53 -30.23
C GLU A 782 1.23 -36.20 -30.88
N LEU A 783 1.22 -35.10 -30.09
CA LEU A 783 1.62 -33.78 -30.59
C LEU A 783 3.12 -33.70 -30.89
N GLN A 784 3.96 -34.34 -30.09
CA GLN A 784 5.41 -34.38 -30.29
C GLN A 784 5.81 -35.21 -31.55
N GLN A 785 5.00 -36.14 -31.99
CA GLN A 785 5.22 -36.92 -33.20
C GLN A 785 4.63 -36.28 -34.47
N SER A 786 3.79 -35.24 -34.33
CA SER A 786 3.10 -34.57 -35.43
C SER A 786 3.91 -33.39 -36.01
N VAL A 787 3.46 -32.90 -37.19
CA VAL A 787 4.03 -31.70 -37.85
C VAL A 787 3.90 -30.45 -36.97
N TRP A 788 2.98 -30.44 -36.02
CA TRP A 788 2.73 -29.33 -35.11
C TRP A 788 3.90 -29.03 -34.16
N ARG A 789 4.80 -30.01 -33.90
CA ARG A 789 6.03 -29.80 -33.12
C ARG A 789 6.91 -28.63 -33.61
N TRP A 790 6.83 -28.33 -34.92
CA TRP A 790 7.59 -27.22 -35.49
C TRP A 790 7.00 -25.85 -35.13
N PHE A 791 5.72 -25.79 -34.80
CA PHE A 791 4.98 -24.57 -34.56
C PHE A 791 4.70 -24.31 -33.08
N ILE A 792 4.46 -25.36 -32.31
CA ILE A 792 4.10 -25.29 -30.89
C ILE A 792 4.84 -26.34 -30.08
N THR A 793 5.13 -26.02 -28.83
CA THR A 793 5.62 -26.91 -27.78
C THR A 793 4.70 -26.85 -26.57
N VAL A 794 4.52 -27.99 -25.89
CA VAL A 794 3.76 -28.10 -24.65
C VAL A 794 4.76 -28.18 -23.52
N GLU A 795 4.74 -27.17 -22.65
CA GLU A 795 5.51 -27.13 -21.40
C GLU A 795 4.58 -27.29 -20.21
N THR A 796 5.14 -27.57 -19.04
CA THR A 796 4.38 -27.57 -17.76
C THR A 796 3.65 -26.26 -17.46
N SER A 797 4.10 -25.16 -18.07
CA SER A 797 3.52 -23.81 -17.99
C SER A 797 2.42 -23.54 -19.03
N GLY A 798 2.12 -24.52 -19.92
CA GLY A 798 1.13 -24.38 -20.98
C GLY A 798 1.73 -24.43 -22.40
N LEU A 799 0.94 -23.98 -23.35
CA LEU A 799 1.27 -24.04 -24.79
C LEU A 799 2.16 -22.86 -25.19
N ARG A 800 3.35 -23.16 -25.76
CA ARG A 800 4.33 -22.17 -26.24
C ARG A 800 4.47 -22.20 -27.76
N TYR A 801 4.89 -21.09 -28.36
CA TYR A 801 5.04 -20.96 -29.80
C TYR A 801 6.52 -20.96 -30.20
N ASN A 802 6.86 -21.79 -31.21
CA ASN A 802 8.23 -21.91 -31.69
C ASN A 802 8.61 -20.79 -32.67
N TRP A 803 9.91 -20.56 -32.87
CA TRP A 803 10.44 -19.47 -33.70
C TRP A 803 9.87 -19.43 -35.14
N PRO A 804 9.53 -20.55 -35.86
CA PRO A 804 8.92 -20.43 -37.17
C PRO A 804 7.55 -19.78 -37.14
N THR A 805 6.72 -20.13 -36.12
CA THR A 805 5.42 -19.48 -35.91
C THR A 805 5.58 -17.99 -35.62
N LEU A 806 6.52 -17.62 -34.75
CA LEU A 806 6.77 -16.22 -34.40
C LEU A 806 7.26 -15.41 -35.62
N LEU A 807 8.08 -15.97 -36.47
CA LEU A 807 8.54 -15.33 -37.71
C LEU A 807 7.39 -15.05 -38.68
N ILE A 808 6.55 -16.08 -38.95
CA ILE A 808 5.37 -15.93 -39.80
C ILE A 808 4.40 -14.90 -39.22
N CYS A 809 4.13 -14.99 -37.92
CA CYS A 809 3.26 -14.07 -37.21
C CYS A 809 3.81 -12.63 -37.22
N GLY A 810 5.13 -12.45 -37.04
CA GLY A 810 5.80 -11.16 -37.09
C GLY A 810 5.68 -10.46 -38.44
N ILE A 811 5.97 -11.21 -39.51
CA ILE A 811 5.83 -10.69 -40.89
C ILE A 811 4.36 -10.33 -41.19
N SER A 812 3.44 -11.24 -40.89
CA SER A 812 2.01 -11.05 -41.18
C SER A 812 1.42 -9.89 -40.42
N SER A 813 1.72 -9.78 -39.10
CA SER A 813 1.30 -8.65 -38.26
C SER A 813 1.84 -7.32 -38.77
N THR A 814 3.13 -7.29 -39.15
CA THR A 814 3.77 -6.10 -39.71
C THR A 814 3.09 -5.64 -40.99
N LEU A 815 2.82 -6.56 -41.93
CA LEU A 815 2.13 -6.24 -43.17
C LEU A 815 0.70 -5.71 -42.92
N MET A 816 -0.06 -6.32 -41.99
CA MET A 816 -1.40 -5.87 -41.64
C MET A 816 -1.39 -4.49 -40.99
N LEU A 817 -0.45 -4.24 -40.08
CA LEU A 817 -0.31 -2.93 -39.42
C LEU A 817 0.12 -1.85 -40.42
N LEU A 818 1.03 -2.14 -41.33
CA LEU A 818 1.42 -1.25 -42.43
C LEU A 818 0.23 -0.96 -43.37
N TRP A 819 -0.60 -1.97 -43.66
CA TRP A 819 -1.81 -1.78 -44.43
C TRP A 819 -2.79 -0.83 -43.73
N ILE A 820 -3.06 -1.02 -42.42
CA ILE A 820 -3.90 -0.13 -41.60
C ILE A 820 -3.34 1.31 -41.62
N ALA A 821 -2.02 1.43 -41.43
CA ALA A 821 -1.36 2.75 -41.41
C ALA A 821 -1.50 3.52 -42.75
N ARG A 822 -1.46 2.80 -43.91
CA ARG A 822 -1.49 3.39 -45.25
C ARG A 822 -2.92 3.67 -45.76
N HIS A 823 -3.88 2.78 -45.49
CA HIS A 823 -5.23 2.86 -46.05
C HIS A 823 -6.23 3.58 -45.16
N GLY A 824 -5.89 3.90 -43.92
CA GLY A 824 -6.70 4.73 -43.07
C GLY A 824 -6.63 6.21 -43.48
N GLN A 825 -7.76 6.83 -43.75
CA GLN A 825 -7.82 8.29 -43.87
C GLN A 825 -7.57 8.90 -42.49
N ALA A 826 -6.45 9.60 -42.32
CA ALA A 826 -6.26 10.52 -41.21
C ALA A 826 -7.22 11.71 -41.39
N ARG A 827 -8.49 11.47 -41.04
CA ARG A 827 -9.44 12.58 -40.95
C ARG A 827 -9.18 13.29 -39.65
N THR A 828 -8.39 14.36 -39.71
CA THR A 828 -8.40 15.39 -38.67
C THR A 828 -9.86 15.83 -38.53
N LEU A 829 -10.38 15.77 -37.31
CA LEU A 829 -11.65 16.44 -36.98
C LEU A 829 -11.48 17.87 -37.42
N PRO A 830 -12.42 18.47 -38.20
CA PRO A 830 -12.31 19.85 -38.65
C PRO A 830 -12.07 20.71 -37.38
N ALA A 831 -11.03 21.55 -37.46
CA ALA A 831 -10.80 22.59 -36.49
C ALA A 831 -12.11 23.35 -36.29
N THR A 832 -12.55 23.50 -35.06
CA THR A 832 -13.75 24.22 -34.69
C THR A 832 -13.79 25.60 -35.36
N ASP A 833 -14.93 26.02 -35.83
CA ASP A 833 -15.27 27.28 -36.53
C ASP A 833 -14.81 28.60 -35.84
N HIS A 834 -13.98 28.57 -34.85
CA HIS A 834 -13.34 29.76 -34.25
C HIS A 834 -12.43 30.54 -35.23
N GLN A 835 -12.01 29.94 -36.35
CA GLN A 835 -11.29 30.68 -37.39
C GLN A 835 -12.25 31.44 -38.35
N LEU A 836 -13.52 31.04 -38.43
CA LEU A 836 -14.52 31.78 -39.25
C LEU A 836 -15.02 33.03 -38.55
N ILE A 837 -15.10 33.02 -37.20
CA ILE A 837 -15.50 34.24 -36.47
C ILE A 837 -14.37 35.27 -36.46
N GLY A 838 -13.09 34.88 -36.46
CA GLY A 838 -11.95 35.77 -36.62
C GLY A 838 -11.88 36.42 -38.03
N SER A 839 -12.30 35.73 -39.09
CA SER A 839 -12.32 36.29 -40.46
C SER A 839 -13.52 37.21 -40.71
N GLU A 840 -14.66 36.99 -40.07
CA GLU A 840 -15.80 37.93 -40.12
C GLU A 840 -15.54 39.23 -39.33
N PHE A 841 -14.87 39.16 -38.20
CA PHE A 841 -14.43 40.36 -37.45
C PHE A 841 -13.33 41.14 -38.21
N ALA A 842 -12.46 40.50 -38.96
CA ALA A 842 -11.46 41.17 -39.83
C ALA A 842 -12.11 41.81 -41.03
N ALA A 843 -13.20 41.26 -41.59
CA ALA A 843 -13.95 41.84 -42.71
C ALA A 843 -14.77 43.08 -42.29
N VAL A 844 -15.28 43.10 -41.05
CA VAL A 844 -16.06 44.25 -40.53
C VAL A 844 -15.14 45.42 -40.14
N SER A 845 -13.89 45.19 -39.77
CA SER A 845 -12.94 46.26 -39.43
C SER A 845 -12.36 47.01 -40.66
N THR A 846 -12.57 46.47 -41.86
CA THR A 846 -12.08 47.08 -43.12
C THR A 846 -13.08 48.06 -43.73
N ILE A 847 -14.33 48.15 -43.23
CA ILE A 847 -15.39 49.03 -43.79
C ILE A 847 -15.54 50.35 -43.02
N ALA A 848 -14.87 50.54 -41.91
CA ALA A 848 -14.96 51.79 -41.13
C ALA A 848 -13.65 52.58 -41.12
N LYS A 849 -13.27 53.18 -42.25
CA LYS A 849 -12.40 54.36 -42.29
C LYS A 849 -13.28 55.58 -42.59
N PRO A 850 -13.49 56.55 -41.70
CA PRO A 850 -14.01 57.81 -42.04
C PRO A 850 -12.97 58.62 -42.83
N GLN A 851 -13.31 59.12 -43.97
CA GLN A 851 -12.61 60.21 -44.61
C GLN A 851 -12.88 61.49 -43.78
N VAL A 852 -11.88 62.07 -43.17
CA VAL A 852 -11.54 63.49 -43.12
C VAL A 852 -10.06 63.63 -42.79
#